data_03f48485d25027ae6501d6716d9f257d
#
_entry.id   03f48485d25027ae6501d6716d9f257d
#
_cell.length_a   1.000
_cell.length_b   1.000
_cell.length_c   1.000
_cell.angle_alpha   90.00
_cell.angle_beta   90.00
_cell.angle_gamma   90.00
#
_symmetry.space_group_name_H-M   'P 1'
#
loop_
_entity.id
_entity.type
_entity.pdbx_description
1 polymer ?
#
loop_
_entity_poly.entity_id
_entity_poly.type
_entity_poly.pdbx_seq_one_letter_code
_entity_poly.pdbx_strand_id
1 'polypeptide(L)'
;MLRLLIQKSLAVVLLLPIGWFVYRFPLLRPELALFYGSYLLLLHRYPRAWLLVVPALLPLLCLAPWSGRLFFDEFDALVLTTLAGILLVGQRAPVRVGWPPLRVLLLLSLFLLLFIFGVLRGLWPPPSLDHNSTANYYSPLNSLRSGKGFLWALLLAWLWRWQSGFDRASRLLFLRGTTLGGMGVLLVVLWERGVLENLFFYQNHWALLGSLLDFHTTSRATALFFDMHVGGAAIDGYLLCALPLVAIHILHESRALPRAVAAMAFFGLLYVALVTFSRGLYLGVLTLFVVAGLWIASHAGSRYPRIQFPLTFLCLLLLLLTSMLLQRHGGFLATCAALAAFSGAALLWGQSARLHWMVGLTLSGLILGSATALVVHAMLTSKWVSNTPMFAWTMAAAATTIVVILGAVLMQRWKPYLSAPRQFSLLLAVSLTLALMVPSIFGYRMESRFSSSLDDLSERIQHVRTSLGLMGNDVLTRLLGVGVGRFPASYYWQEEIAKQKAVGTFWFQHETGHENYLTFAGAHDLRLGQAIDMKPAERYLLSLDVRTADPEAALSLRICHRRLIEPSEYNPLCWDRGEIVKGASGQWQHLQFTVDNEFLGSLRNQIKAPLFLLFSNRREYRFNLIPQTFLDIDNLSLKDASGRELLSNGDFERGIDRWFGFYDFNHQHWHIESLLPHLYFELGGIGVGLFGLLVMVSIIRASRLVGAGELFHAAPMLSLCGVLSAGIFNGMVDAPRVQLLIYLLLLLPLLQPGRFMVPARPEGQAQPS
;
A
#
# COMPACT_ATOMS: atom_id res chain seq x y z
N MET A 1 22.24 31.59 22.05
CA MET A 1 23.36 31.26 21.17
C MET A 1 23.65 29.76 21.14
N LEU A 2 23.90 29.08 22.26
CA LEU A 2 24.21 27.64 22.35
C LEU A 2 23.14 26.74 21.69
N ARG A 3 21.84 26.98 21.96
CA ARG A 3 20.72 26.24 21.38
C ARG A 3 20.71 26.32 19.83
N LEU A 4 20.96 27.49 19.27
CA LEU A 4 21.00 27.70 17.82
C LEU A 4 22.20 26.97 17.19
N LEU A 5 23.36 26.98 17.89
CA LEU A 5 24.54 26.26 17.44
C LEU A 5 24.27 24.75 17.42
N ILE A 6 23.70 24.20 18.50
CA ILE A 6 23.33 22.77 18.57
C ILE A 6 22.36 22.40 17.43
N GLN A 7 21.34 23.24 17.17
CA GLN A 7 20.38 22.96 16.08
C GLN A 7 21.07 22.94 14.72
N LYS A 8 21.96 23.90 14.44
CA LYS A 8 22.70 23.97 13.17
C LYS A 8 23.69 22.80 13.05
N SER A 9 24.40 22.45 14.12
CA SER A 9 25.30 21.28 14.11
C SER A 9 24.54 19.99 13.85
N LEU A 10 23.40 19.79 14.51
CA LEU A 10 22.54 18.62 14.28
C LEU A 10 22.02 18.60 12.82
N ALA A 11 21.64 19.74 12.25
CA ALA A 11 21.23 19.83 10.86
C ALA A 11 22.36 19.41 9.89
N VAL A 12 23.59 19.86 10.12
CA VAL A 12 24.75 19.44 9.33
C VAL A 12 24.96 17.94 9.44
N VAL A 13 24.89 17.37 10.65
CA VAL A 13 25.03 15.90 10.86
C VAL A 13 23.94 15.15 10.06
N LEU A 14 22.72 15.64 10.04
CA LEU A 14 21.63 15.02 9.26
C LEU A 14 21.81 15.14 7.73
N LEU A 15 22.54 16.16 7.25
CA LEU A 15 22.85 16.32 5.83
C LEU A 15 23.95 15.39 5.33
N LEU A 16 24.84 14.92 6.21
CA LEU A 16 25.93 14.00 5.82
C LEU A 16 25.43 12.70 5.19
N PRO A 17 24.49 11.96 5.79
CA PRO A 17 23.96 10.73 5.18
C PRO A 17 23.22 11.01 3.86
N ILE A 18 22.58 12.19 3.70
CA ILE A 18 21.92 12.58 2.45
C ILE A 18 22.97 12.82 1.36
N GLY A 19 24.03 13.56 1.66
CA GLY A 19 25.14 13.78 0.72
C GLY A 19 25.82 12.48 0.29
N TRP A 20 26.07 11.58 1.24
CA TRP A 20 26.59 10.25 0.96
C TRP A 20 25.64 9.41 0.13
N PHE A 21 24.33 9.45 0.43
CA PHE A 21 23.29 8.77 -0.33
C PHE A 21 23.25 9.21 -1.78
N VAL A 22 23.22 10.53 -2.04
CA VAL A 22 23.23 11.10 -3.39
C VAL A 22 24.52 10.75 -4.14
N TYR A 23 25.68 10.85 -3.47
CA TYR A 23 26.98 10.51 -4.06
C TYR A 23 27.05 9.04 -4.49
N ARG A 24 26.49 8.13 -3.71
CA ARG A 24 26.46 6.69 -3.96
C ARG A 24 25.26 6.22 -4.78
N PHE A 25 24.37 7.14 -5.17
CA PHE A 25 23.19 6.75 -5.92
C PHE A 25 23.57 6.24 -7.33
N PRO A 26 22.98 5.12 -7.79
CA PRO A 26 23.40 4.50 -9.05
C PRO A 26 23.05 5.33 -10.28
N LEU A 27 21.97 6.12 -10.22
CA LEU A 27 21.41 6.87 -11.33
C LEU A 27 21.03 8.29 -10.88
N LEU A 28 20.90 9.22 -11.84
CA LEU A 28 20.28 10.54 -11.61
C LEU A 28 20.89 11.32 -10.43
N ARG A 29 22.20 11.21 -10.19
CA ARG A 29 22.88 11.90 -9.08
C ARG A 29 22.74 13.43 -9.13
N PRO A 30 22.95 14.09 -10.28
CA PRO A 30 22.77 15.54 -10.39
C PRO A 30 21.32 15.94 -10.14
N GLU A 31 20.36 15.19 -10.68
CA GLU A 31 18.93 15.47 -10.54
C GLU A 31 18.48 15.32 -9.08
N LEU A 32 18.96 14.28 -8.37
CA LEU A 32 18.69 14.12 -6.95
C LEU A 32 19.34 15.20 -6.10
N ALA A 33 20.57 15.59 -6.41
CA ALA A 33 21.26 16.70 -5.74
C ALA A 33 20.47 18.00 -5.93
N LEU A 34 20.03 18.28 -7.17
CA LEU A 34 19.19 19.42 -7.49
C LEU A 34 17.84 19.36 -6.78
N PHE A 35 17.21 18.20 -6.73
CA PHE A 35 15.93 18.00 -6.05
C PHE A 35 16.04 18.30 -4.55
N TYR A 36 16.96 17.66 -3.82
CA TYR A 36 17.10 17.91 -2.38
C TYR A 36 17.63 19.33 -2.08
N GLY A 37 18.52 19.86 -2.91
CA GLY A 37 18.99 21.25 -2.83
C GLY A 37 17.86 22.27 -3.00
N SER A 38 17.04 22.10 -4.04
CA SER A 38 15.87 22.94 -4.29
C SER A 38 14.86 22.84 -3.17
N TYR A 39 14.67 21.63 -2.63
CA TYR A 39 13.77 21.41 -1.49
C TYR A 39 14.28 22.08 -0.21
N LEU A 40 15.58 22.06 0.07
CA LEU A 40 16.19 22.81 1.18
C LEU A 40 15.99 24.33 1.02
N LEU A 41 16.16 24.87 -0.19
CA LEU A 41 15.88 26.28 -0.50
C LEU A 41 14.40 26.61 -0.29
N LEU A 42 13.50 25.72 -0.73
CA LEU A 42 12.06 25.87 -0.49
C LEU A 42 11.74 25.91 1.01
N LEU A 43 12.33 25.02 1.79
CA LEU A 43 12.14 24.98 3.25
C LEU A 43 12.73 26.24 3.93
N HIS A 44 13.86 26.73 3.43
CA HIS A 44 14.44 27.98 3.94
C HIS A 44 13.48 29.16 3.74
N ARG A 45 12.82 29.25 2.59
CA ARG A 45 11.88 30.34 2.26
C ARG A 45 10.49 30.13 2.88
N TYR A 46 10.02 28.86 2.88
CA TYR A 46 8.70 28.45 3.35
C TYR A 46 8.80 27.23 4.31
N PRO A 47 9.10 27.45 5.59
CA PRO A 47 9.39 26.36 6.53
C PRO A 47 8.23 25.35 6.74
N ARG A 48 7.00 25.70 6.35
CA ARG A 48 5.82 24.82 6.42
C ARG A 48 5.55 24.05 5.13
N ALA A 49 6.33 24.26 4.07
CA ALA A 49 6.12 23.63 2.77
C ALA A 49 6.22 22.08 2.83
N TRP A 50 6.95 21.55 3.80
CA TRP A 50 7.04 20.08 3.98
C TRP A 50 5.68 19.41 4.25
N LEU A 51 4.73 20.13 4.88
CA LEU A 51 3.37 19.63 5.10
C LEU A 51 2.59 19.42 3.79
N LEU A 52 3.03 20.04 2.71
CA LEU A 52 2.52 19.79 1.37
C LEU A 52 3.38 18.77 0.63
N VAL A 53 4.70 18.91 0.67
CA VAL A 53 5.64 18.12 -0.14
C VAL A 53 5.73 16.67 0.33
N VAL A 54 5.86 16.43 1.64
CA VAL A 54 6.01 15.07 2.19
C VAL A 54 4.78 14.21 1.88
N PRO A 55 3.54 14.61 2.19
CA PRO A 55 2.38 13.77 1.86
C PRO A 55 2.10 13.67 0.35
N ALA A 56 2.51 14.67 -0.45
CA ALA A 56 2.40 14.60 -1.91
C ALA A 56 3.35 13.56 -2.51
N LEU A 57 4.58 13.49 -2.01
CA LEU A 57 5.61 12.58 -2.52
C LEU A 57 5.60 11.20 -1.86
N LEU A 58 4.94 11.03 -0.72
CA LEU A 58 4.86 9.76 -0.01
C LEU A 58 4.44 8.58 -0.92
N PRO A 59 3.38 8.67 -1.73
CA PRO A 59 2.99 7.58 -2.62
C PRO A 59 3.79 7.51 -3.93
N LEU A 60 4.56 8.55 -4.27
CA LEU A 60 5.19 8.70 -5.60
C LEU A 60 6.70 8.51 -5.57
N LEU A 61 7.37 8.84 -4.47
CA LEU A 61 8.82 8.78 -4.38
C LEU A 61 9.26 7.35 -4.01
N CYS A 62 9.34 6.49 -5.03
CA CYS A 62 9.84 5.13 -4.93
C CYS A 62 10.73 4.83 -6.13
N LEU A 63 12.03 4.95 -5.95
CA LEU A 63 13.02 4.58 -6.95
C LEU A 63 13.71 3.24 -6.61
N ALA A 64 13.25 2.56 -5.54
CA ALA A 64 13.79 1.28 -5.11
C ALA A 64 13.85 0.23 -6.23
N PRO A 65 12.87 0.09 -7.16
CA PRO A 65 12.96 -0.79 -8.31
C PRO A 65 14.19 -0.53 -9.18
N TRP A 66 14.67 0.70 -9.23
CA TRP A 66 15.82 1.11 -10.06
C TRP A 66 17.10 1.32 -9.27
N SER A 67 17.00 1.74 -8.02
CA SER A 67 18.16 1.98 -7.17
C SER A 67 18.65 0.74 -6.42
N GLY A 68 17.77 -0.25 -6.20
CA GLY A 68 18.02 -1.40 -5.35
C GLY A 68 18.17 -1.05 -3.87
N ARG A 69 17.79 0.16 -3.45
CA ARG A 69 17.97 0.63 -2.08
C ARG A 69 16.72 0.40 -1.26
N LEU A 70 16.83 -0.42 -0.24
CA LEU A 70 15.71 -0.88 0.59
C LEU A 70 15.72 -0.28 1.99
N PHE A 71 16.91 -0.16 2.61
CA PHE A 71 17.01 0.25 4.01
C PHE A 71 16.97 1.76 4.18
N PHE A 72 17.66 2.47 3.32
CA PHE A 72 17.67 3.92 3.26
C PHE A 72 17.35 4.32 1.83
N ASP A 73 16.13 4.72 1.60
CA ASP A 73 15.58 5.05 0.28
C ASP A 73 15.46 6.57 0.06
N GLU A 74 14.95 6.94 -1.08
CA GLU A 74 14.79 8.34 -1.50
C GLU A 74 13.81 9.09 -0.60
N PHE A 75 12.82 8.38 -0.07
CA PHE A 75 11.84 8.98 0.84
C PHE A 75 12.44 9.22 2.23
N ASP A 76 13.31 8.35 2.71
CA ASP A 76 14.07 8.59 3.95
C ASP A 76 14.94 9.84 3.83
N ALA A 77 15.63 10.00 2.68
CA ALA A 77 16.42 11.19 2.40
C ALA A 77 15.53 12.46 2.37
N LEU A 78 14.29 12.38 1.86
CA LEU A 78 13.32 13.49 1.91
C LEU A 78 12.94 13.86 3.36
N VAL A 79 12.66 12.86 4.21
CA VAL A 79 12.34 13.09 5.63
C VAL A 79 13.50 13.72 6.37
N LEU A 80 14.73 13.18 6.18
CA LEU A 80 15.93 13.76 6.79
C LEU A 80 16.20 15.18 6.29
N THR A 81 16.02 15.44 4.98
CA THR A 81 16.14 16.79 4.40
C THR A 81 15.13 17.75 5.03
N THR A 82 13.90 17.26 5.31
CA THR A 82 12.88 18.05 6.00
C THR A 82 13.34 18.43 7.40
N LEU A 83 13.81 17.45 8.17
CA LEU A 83 14.30 17.69 9.56
C LEU A 83 15.50 18.65 9.55
N ALA A 84 16.49 18.39 8.70
CA ALA A 84 17.67 19.24 8.57
C ALA A 84 17.31 20.67 8.14
N GLY A 85 16.46 20.83 7.12
CA GLY A 85 16.04 22.13 6.60
C GLY A 85 15.33 22.97 7.67
N ILE A 86 14.43 22.38 8.46
CA ILE A 86 13.73 23.08 9.54
C ILE A 86 14.69 23.48 10.68
N LEU A 87 15.65 22.59 11.02
CA LEU A 87 16.68 22.90 12.02
C LEU A 87 17.63 24.02 11.55
N LEU A 88 17.96 24.10 10.25
CA LEU A 88 18.78 25.16 9.67
C LEU A 88 18.09 26.53 9.74
N VAL A 89 16.79 26.56 9.44
CA VAL A 89 16.00 27.81 9.48
C VAL A 89 15.91 28.37 10.91
N GLY A 90 15.95 27.51 11.90
CA GLY A 90 15.96 27.89 13.31
C GLY A 90 14.74 28.72 13.70
N GLN A 91 13.69 28.10 14.14
CA GLN A 91 12.53 28.86 14.67
C GLN A 91 12.89 29.62 15.95
N ARG A 92 12.66 30.93 15.95
CA ARG A 92 12.97 31.81 17.06
C ARG A 92 12.14 31.50 18.32
N ALA A 93 10.92 30.96 18.18
CA ALA A 93 10.09 30.52 19.29
C ALA A 93 9.16 29.36 18.88
N PRO A 94 9.13 28.27 19.66
CA PRO A 94 8.11 27.22 19.47
C PRO A 94 6.72 27.77 19.80
N VAL A 95 5.72 27.27 19.08
CA VAL A 95 4.33 27.60 19.42
C VAL A 95 4.03 27.00 20.80
N ARG A 96 3.58 27.83 21.73
CA ARG A 96 3.18 27.38 23.08
C ARG A 96 1.87 26.63 22.99
N VAL A 97 1.93 25.33 22.77
CA VAL A 97 0.78 24.42 22.80
C VAL A 97 0.78 23.67 24.13
N GLY A 98 -0.37 23.61 24.80
CA GLY A 98 -0.52 22.82 26.02
C GLY A 98 -0.10 21.37 25.81
N TRP A 99 0.48 20.72 26.82
CA TRP A 99 0.94 19.33 26.73
C TRP A 99 -0.23 18.37 26.56
N PRO A 100 -0.02 17.25 25.83
CA PRO A 100 -0.95 16.13 25.85
C PRO A 100 -1.15 15.62 27.28
N PRO A 101 -2.27 14.97 27.61
CA PRO A 101 -2.46 14.39 28.92
C PRO A 101 -1.32 13.46 29.31
N LEU A 102 -0.86 13.52 30.55
CA LEU A 102 0.26 12.71 31.04
C LEU A 102 0.04 11.22 30.78
N ARG A 103 -1.19 10.72 30.95
CA ARG A 103 -1.55 9.31 30.69
C ARG A 103 -1.29 8.91 29.23
N VAL A 104 -1.56 9.81 28.29
CA VAL A 104 -1.30 9.56 26.85
C VAL A 104 0.20 9.57 26.57
N LEU A 105 0.96 10.49 27.19
CA LEU A 105 2.41 10.54 27.05
C LEU A 105 3.06 9.28 27.64
N LEU A 106 2.61 8.83 28.81
CA LEU A 106 3.11 7.60 29.44
C LEU A 106 2.83 6.37 28.55
N LEU A 107 1.59 6.26 28.02
CA LEU A 107 1.24 5.15 27.11
C LEU A 107 2.07 5.18 25.84
N LEU A 108 2.25 6.36 25.23
CA LEU A 108 3.08 6.52 24.03
C LEU A 108 4.56 6.21 24.31
N SER A 109 5.07 6.67 25.46
CA SER A 109 6.46 6.39 25.87
C SER A 109 6.68 4.90 26.11
N LEU A 110 5.72 4.21 26.73
CA LEU A 110 5.81 2.77 26.97
C LEU A 110 5.80 1.98 25.65
N PHE A 111 4.91 2.35 24.73
CA PHE A 111 4.89 1.75 23.41
C PHE A 111 6.18 2.03 22.64
N LEU A 112 6.71 3.27 22.68
CA LEU A 112 7.96 3.63 22.04
C LEU A 112 9.14 2.81 22.57
N LEU A 113 9.25 2.66 23.91
CA LEU A 113 10.30 1.86 24.54
C LEU A 113 10.22 0.38 24.10
N LEU A 114 9.02 -0.19 24.12
CA LEU A 114 8.81 -1.56 23.65
C LEU A 114 9.12 -1.71 22.16
N PHE A 115 8.73 -0.73 21.34
CA PHE A 115 9.00 -0.74 19.91
C PHE A 115 10.52 -0.66 19.63
N ILE A 116 11.25 0.24 20.31
CA ILE A 116 12.71 0.31 20.23
C ILE A 116 13.32 -1.01 20.67
N PHE A 117 12.84 -1.59 21.76
CA PHE A 117 13.31 -2.91 22.21
C PHE A 117 13.07 -3.98 21.13
N GLY A 118 11.89 -4.00 20.50
CA GLY A 118 11.57 -4.91 19.39
C GLY A 118 12.51 -4.72 18.19
N VAL A 119 12.83 -3.47 17.85
CA VAL A 119 13.82 -3.16 16.78
C VAL A 119 15.21 -3.66 17.17
N LEU A 120 15.67 -3.40 18.39
CA LEU A 120 16.99 -3.86 18.86
C LEU A 120 17.06 -5.39 18.92
N ARG A 121 16.00 -6.05 19.37
CA ARG A 121 15.89 -7.51 19.37
C ARG A 121 15.91 -8.08 17.95
N GLY A 122 15.24 -7.43 17.02
CA GLY A 122 15.25 -7.79 15.61
C GLY A 122 16.62 -7.58 14.94
N LEU A 123 17.39 -6.62 15.40
CA LEU A 123 18.73 -6.32 14.91
C LEU A 123 19.80 -7.28 15.46
N TRP A 124 19.52 -7.99 16.54
CA TRP A 124 20.50 -8.86 17.19
C TRP A 124 20.50 -10.29 16.63
N PRO A 125 21.67 -10.90 16.32
CA PRO A 125 23.01 -10.33 16.31
C PRO A 125 23.19 -9.34 15.13
N PRO A 126 23.95 -8.23 15.34
CA PRO A 126 24.17 -7.25 14.29
C PRO A 126 25.00 -7.87 13.17
N PRO A 127 24.58 -7.73 11.90
CA PRO A 127 25.34 -8.25 10.77
C PRO A 127 26.52 -7.34 10.45
N SER A 128 27.47 -7.84 9.69
CA SER A 128 28.50 -6.99 9.08
C SER A 128 27.85 -6.03 8.07
N LEU A 129 28.28 -4.77 8.10
CA LEU A 129 27.75 -3.72 7.23
C LEU A 129 28.39 -3.78 5.85
N ASP A 130 27.83 -4.55 4.96
CA ASP A 130 28.23 -4.61 3.55
C ASP A 130 27.05 -4.52 2.59
N HIS A 131 27.32 -4.66 1.30
CA HIS A 131 26.31 -4.56 0.28
C HIS A 131 25.22 -5.64 0.41
N ASN A 132 25.61 -6.88 0.70
CA ASN A 132 24.69 -7.99 0.80
C ASN A 132 23.78 -7.88 2.02
N SER A 133 24.31 -7.46 3.17
CA SER A 133 23.50 -7.27 4.38
C SER A 133 22.50 -6.11 4.25
N THR A 134 22.83 -5.08 3.47
CA THR A 134 21.95 -3.92 3.22
C THR A 134 20.95 -4.13 2.10
N ALA A 135 21.10 -5.16 1.27
CA ALA A 135 20.18 -5.48 0.17
C ALA A 135 19.36 -6.76 0.42
N ASN A 136 19.28 -7.22 1.67
CA ASN A 136 18.75 -8.53 2.01
C ASN A 136 17.67 -8.44 3.10
N TYR A 137 16.43 -8.84 2.79
CA TYR A 137 15.31 -8.87 3.74
C TYR A 137 15.49 -9.90 4.88
N TYR A 138 16.35 -10.90 4.73
CA TYR A 138 16.67 -11.86 5.77
C TYR A 138 17.76 -11.35 6.72
N SER A 139 18.43 -10.26 6.36
CA SER A 139 19.40 -9.59 7.23
C SER A 139 18.72 -9.04 8.48
N PRO A 140 19.36 -9.10 9.65
CA PRO A 140 18.90 -8.39 10.84
C PRO A 140 18.67 -6.89 10.63
N LEU A 141 19.33 -6.26 9.65
CA LEU A 141 19.07 -4.86 9.27
C LEU A 141 17.63 -4.61 8.78
N ASN A 142 16.91 -5.65 8.37
CA ASN A 142 15.49 -5.53 8.04
C ASN A 142 14.65 -4.97 9.20
N SER A 143 15.11 -5.16 10.44
CA SER A 143 14.50 -4.55 11.62
C SER A 143 14.49 -3.02 11.56
N LEU A 144 15.59 -2.41 11.09
CA LEU A 144 15.65 -0.95 10.90
C LEU A 144 14.72 -0.50 9.78
N ARG A 145 14.63 -1.26 8.67
CA ARG A 145 13.70 -0.97 7.58
C ARG A 145 12.25 -0.99 8.06
N SER A 146 11.84 -2.06 8.73
CA SER A 146 10.45 -2.22 9.22
C SER A 146 10.13 -1.24 10.35
N GLY A 147 11.13 -0.84 11.15
CA GLY A 147 10.95 0.08 12.27
C GLY A 147 10.90 1.57 11.88
N LYS A 148 11.49 1.96 10.75
CA LYS A 148 11.68 3.38 10.40
C LYS A 148 10.38 4.16 10.23
N GLY A 149 9.31 3.52 9.71
CA GLY A 149 8.03 4.21 9.45
C GLY A 149 7.41 4.80 10.71
N PHE A 150 7.38 4.06 11.83
CA PHE A 150 6.90 4.58 13.11
C PHE A 150 7.78 5.71 13.65
N LEU A 151 9.10 5.57 13.56
CA LEU A 151 10.04 6.60 14.04
C LEU A 151 9.90 7.90 13.23
N TRP A 152 9.78 7.81 11.91
CA TRP A 152 9.51 8.98 11.05
C TRP A 152 8.17 9.62 11.37
N ALA A 153 7.12 8.84 11.59
CA ALA A 153 5.81 9.36 11.99
C ALA A 153 5.87 10.14 13.30
N LEU A 154 6.58 9.62 14.30
CA LEU A 154 6.77 10.27 15.59
C LEU A 154 7.52 11.60 15.45
N LEU A 155 8.64 11.60 14.72
CA LEU A 155 9.44 12.79 14.50
C LEU A 155 8.68 13.86 13.72
N LEU A 156 7.97 13.49 12.65
CA LEU A 156 7.18 14.44 11.86
C LEU A 156 5.96 14.96 12.61
N ALA A 157 5.27 14.12 13.38
CA ALA A 157 4.16 14.57 14.22
C ALA A 157 4.63 15.55 15.30
N TRP A 158 5.79 15.27 15.91
CA TRP A 158 6.39 16.17 16.90
C TRP A 158 6.87 17.46 16.26
N LEU A 159 7.50 17.40 15.08
CA LEU A 159 7.90 18.57 14.29
C LEU A 159 6.71 19.45 13.94
N TRP A 160 5.61 18.85 13.46
CA TRP A 160 4.38 19.58 13.15
C TRP A 160 3.81 20.28 14.37
N ARG A 161 3.70 19.56 15.49
CA ARG A 161 3.28 20.11 16.75
C ARG A 161 4.16 21.29 17.21
N TRP A 162 5.48 21.11 17.15
CA TRP A 162 6.44 22.12 17.57
C TRP A 162 6.39 23.37 16.70
N GLN A 163 6.21 23.22 15.40
CA GLN A 163 6.27 24.32 14.43
C GLN A 163 4.98 25.13 14.34
N SER A 164 3.81 24.50 14.43
CA SER A 164 2.52 25.16 14.18
C SER A 164 1.42 24.84 15.19
N GLY A 165 1.65 23.90 16.11
CA GLY A 165 0.63 23.44 17.05
C GLY A 165 -0.61 22.82 16.36
N PHE A 166 -0.45 22.31 15.15
CA PHE A 166 -1.53 21.79 14.31
C PHE A 166 -2.58 22.84 13.93
N ASP A 167 -2.17 24.09 13.65
CA ASP A 167 -3.08 25.16 13.24
C ASP A 167 -3.85 24.84 11.95
N ARG A 168 -4.92 25.58 11.69
CA ARG A 168 -5.78 25.36 10.52
C ARG A 168 -5.04 25.46 9.19
N ALA A 169 -4.09 26.39 9.09
CA ALA A 169 -3.31 26.59 7.87
C ALA A 169 -2.40 25.39 7.57
N SER A 170 -1.73 24.86 8.61
CA SER A 170 -0.87 23.68 8.48
C SER A 170 -1.67 22.41 8.16
N ARG A 171 -2.85 22.23 8.76
CA ARG A 171 -3.76 21.13 8.40
C ARG A 171 -4.20 21.22 6.95
N LEU A 172 -4.52 22.41 6.45
CA LEU A 172 -4.91 22.60 5.06
C LEU A 172 -3.76 22.30 4.08
N LEU A 173 -2.51 22.66 4.42
CA LEU A 173 -1.33 22.29 3.64
C LEU A 173 -1.16 20.78 3.56
N PHE A 174 -1.32 20.08 4.69
CA PHE A 174 -1.24 18.61 4.73
C PHE A 174 -2.33 17.95 3.88
N LEU A 175 -3.57 18.43 3.96
CA LEU A 175 -4.68 17.94 3.15
C LEU A 175 -4.45 18.18 1.65
N ARG A 176 -3.92 19.34 1.27
CA ARG A 176 -3.54 19.65 -0.13
C ARG A 176 -2.43 18.74 -0.61
N GLY A 177 -1.40 18.48 0.21
CA GLY A 177 -0.32 17.56 -0.10
C GLY A 177 -0.84 16.14 -0.33
N THR A 178 -1.70 15.64 0.56
CA THR A 178 -2.32 14.32 0.39
C THR A 178 -3.18 14.24 -0.88
N THR A 179 -3.90 15.31 -1.21
CA THR A 179 -4.69 15.39 -2.45
C THR A 179 -3.80 15.32 -3.69
N LEU A 180 -2.67 16.04 -3.70
CA LEU A 180 -1.70 15.98 -4.80
C LEU A 180 -1.07 14.60 -4.94
N GLY A 181 -0.71 13.97 -3.81
CA GLY A 181 -0.25 12.58 -3.81
C GLY A 181 -1.28 11.61 -4.35
N GLY A 182 -2.56 11.77 -3.95
CA GLY A 182 -3.67 10.98 -4.47
C GLY A 182 -3.90 11.17 -5.98
N MET A 183 -3.79 12.40 -6.47
CA MET A 183 -3.83 12.67 -7.92
C MET A 183 -2.67 11.99 -8.65
N GLY A 184 -1.47 12.02 -8.07
CA GLY A 184 -0.32 11.30 -8.62
C GLY A 184 -0.54 9.80 -8.69
N VAL A 185 -1.10 9.19 -7.64
CA VAL A 185 -1.47 7.76 -7.64
C VAL A 185 -2.50 7.45 -8.74
N LEU A 186 -3.52 8.29 -8.87
CA LEU A 186 -4.51 8.15 -9.96
C LEU A 186 -3.82 8.16 -11.33
N LEU A 187 -2.96 9.15 -11.59
CA LEU A 187 -2.26 9.26 -12.88
C LEU A 187 -1.37 8.04 -13.17
N VAL A 188 -0.66 7.54 -12.16
CA VAL A 188 0.16 6.34 -12.29
C VAL A 188 -0.69 5.11 -12.59
N VAL A 189 -1.82 4.92 -11.91
CA VAL A 189 -2.74 3.78 -12.16
C VAL A 189 -3.41 3.90 -13.54
N LEU A 190 -3.77 5.10 -13.98
CA LEU A 190 -4.26 5.32 -15.33
C LEU A 190 -3.21 4.96 -16.39
N TRP A 191 -1.94 5.30 -16.13
CA TRP A 191 -0.83 4.92 -16.99
C TRP A 191 -0.59 3.39 -16.94
N GLU A 192 -0.57 2.79 -15.75
CA GLU A 192 -0.38 1.35 -15.54
C GLU A 192 -1.43 0.55 -16.33
N ARG A 193 -2.70 0.88 -16.16
CA ARG A 193 -3.80 0.17 -16.83
C ARG A 193 -3.99 0.54 -18.30
N GLY A 194 -3.87 1.82 -18.63
CA GLY A 194 -4.16 2.32 -19.97
C GLY A 194 -3.03 2.14 -20.96
N VAL A 195 -1.79 2.26 -20.51
CA VAL A 195 -0.60 2.25 -21.36
C VAL A 195 0.22 0.98 -21.17
N LEU A 196 0.62 0.68 -19.93
CA LEU A 196 1.53 -0.42 -19.64
C LEU A 196 0.89 -1.78 -19.98
N GLU A 197 -0.33 -2.04 -19.50
CA GLU A 197 -1.04 -3.29 -19.81
C GLU A 197 -1.29 -3.46 -21.31
N ASN A 198 -1.69 -2.40 -21.98
CA ASN A 198 -1.93 -2.47 -23.43
C ASN A 198 -0.66 -2.71 -24.26
N LEU A 199 0.46 -2.07 -23.89
CA LEU A 199 1.73 -2.22 -24.56
C LEU A 199 2.30 -3.64 -24.43
N PHE A 200 2.17 -4.25 -23.24
CA PHE A 200 2.83 -5.52 -22.95
C PHE A 200 1.93 -6.74 -23.11
N PHE A 201 0.62 -6.61 -22.90
CA PHE A 201 -0.28 -7.77 -22.87
C PHE A 201 -1.30 -7.81 -24.00
N TYR A 202 -1.76 -6.68 -24.54
CA TYR A 202 -2.92 -6.66 -25.45
C TYR A 202 -2.62 -6.23 -26.88
N GLN A 203 -1.48 -5.66 -27.19
CA GLN A 203 -1.08 -5.15 -28.52
C GLN A 203 -2.12 -4.30 -29.27
N ASN A 204 -3.19 -3.88 -28.61
CA ASN A 204 -4.32 -3.21 -29.21
C ASN A 204 -4.37 -1.74 -28.76
N HIS A 205 -3.59 -0.89 -29.40
CA HIS A 205 -3.32 0.51 -29.03
C HIS A 205 -4.55 1.43 -28.98
N TRP A 206 -5.71 1.01 -29.47
CA TRP A 206 -6.92 1.82 -29.55
C TRP A 206 -7.90 1.59 -28.40
N ALA A 207 -7.63 0.67 -27.49
CA ALA A 207 -8.53 0.28 -26.42
C ALA A 207 -8.26 0.99 -25.08
N LEU A 208 -7.61 2.17 -25.06
CA LEU A 208 -7.24 2.90 -23.83
C LEU A 208 -8.42 3.05 -22.87
N LEU A 209 -9.56 3.54 -23.34
CA LEU A 209 -10.78 3.68 -22.52
C LEU A 209 -11.36 2.32 -22.13
N GLY A 210 -11.26 1.33 -23.01
CA GLY A 210 -11.70 -0.04 -22.74
C GLY A 210 -10.94 -0.67 -21.59
N SER A 211 -9.60 -0.54 -21.58
CA SER A 211 -8.76 -1.11 -20.51
C SER A 211 -8.94 -0.40 -19.16
N LEU A 212 -9.19 0.91 -19.16
CA LEU A 212 -9.51 1.63 -17.92
C LEU A 212 -10.83 1.19 -17.29
N LEU A 213 -11.80 0.79 -18.11
CA LEU A 213 -13.12 0.30 -17.68
C LEU A 213 -13.22 -1.23 -17.67
N ASP A 214 -12.14 -1.93 -17.97
CA ASP A 214 -12.10 -3.39 -17.90
C ASP A 214 -11.93 -3.87 -16.46
N PHE A 215 -13.01 -4.35 -15.87
CA PHE A 215 -13.04 -4.98 -14.55
C PHE A 215 -12.92 -6.51 -14.61
N HIS A 216 -12.53 -7.06 -15.76
CA HIS A 216 -12.31 -8.50 -15.97
C HIS A 216 -10.83 -8.90 -16.03
N THR A 217 -9.93 -7.91 -16.09
CA THR A 217 -8.48 -8.16 -16.15
C THR A 217 -7.96 -8.95 -14.96
N THR A 218 -6.94 -9.76 -15.21
CA THR A 218 -6.24 -10.51 -14.15
C THR A 218 -5.23 -9.66 -13.40
N SER A 219 -4.78 -8.56 -13.98
CA SER A 219 -3.78 -7.68 -13.38
C SER A 219 -4.38 -6.81 -12.26
N ARG A 220 -3.57 -6.57 -11.25
CA ARG A 220 -3.91 -5.78 -10.09
C ARG A 220 -3.11 -4.48 -10.12
N ALA A 221 -3.78 -3.34 -10.06
CA ALA A 221 -3.08 -2.06 -9.96
C ALA A 221 -2.37 -1.91 -8.61
N THR A 222 -1.10 -1.57 -8.64
CA THR A 222 -0.26 -1.35 -7.45
C THR A 222 0.37 0.04 -7.41
N ALA A 223 0.27 0.82 -8.47
CA ALA A 223 0.94 2.11 -8.63
C ALA A 223 2.46 2.01 -8.36
N LEU A 224 3.04 2.98 -7.63
CA LEU A 224 4.46 2.96 -7.25
C LEU A 224 4.72 2.33 -5.87
N PHE A 225 3.88 1.36 -5.46
CA PHE A 225 4.06 0.61 -4.23
C PHE A 225 4.64 -0.78 -4.56
N PHE A 226 5.92 -0.82 -4.90
CA PHE A 226 6.62 -2.04 -5.31
C PHE A 226 7.44 -2.69 -4.20
N ASP A 227 7.32 -2.20 -2.96
CA ASP A 227 8.16 -2.67 -1.85
C ASP A 227 7.85 -4.13 -1.50
N MET A 228 8.83 -5.01 -1.55
CA MET A 228 8.80 -6.39 -1.02
C MET A 228 7.60 -7.24 -1.47
N HIS A 229 7.11 -7.11 -2.68
CA HIS A 229 5.88 -7.80 -3.11
C HIS A 229 4.62 -7.48 -2.27
N VAL A 230 4.70 -6.50 -1.36
CA VAL A 230 3.56 -5.99 -0.57
C VAL A 230 2.76 -4.91 -1.29
N GLY A 231 3.08 -4.61 -2.54
CA GLY A 231 2.49 -3.52 -3.31
C GLY A 231 0.98 -3.44 -3.19
N GLY A 232 0.30 -4.59 -3.21
CA GLY A 232 -1.14 -4.65 -3.00
C GLY A 232 -1.60 -4.26 -1.60
N ALA A 233 -0.93 -4.69 -0.54
CA ALA A 233 -1.26 -4.30 0.83
C ALA A 233 -0.86 -2.85 1.11
N ALA A 234 0.24 -2.38 0.51
CA ALA A 234 0.72 -1.01 0.66
C ALA A 234 -0.23 0.00 0.03
N ILE A 235 -0.69 -0.21 -1.22
CA ILE A 235 -1.67 0.68 -1.85
C ILE A 235 -3.00 0.67 -1.09
N ASP A 236 -3.44 -0.50 -0.58
CA ASP A 236 -4.65 -0.62 0.23
C ASP A 236 -4.57 0.27 1.49
N GLY A 237 -3.46 0.17 2.24
CA GLY A 237 -3.22 0.99 3.42
C GLY A 237 -3.16 2.49 3.11
N TYR A 238 -2.49 2.87 2.01
CA TYR A 238 -2.46 4.26 1.56
C TYR A 238 -3.86 4.79 1.24
N LEU A 239 -4.66 4.04 0.48
CA LEU A 239 -6.01 4.47 0.09
C LEU A 239 -6.95 4.63 1.28
N LEU A 240 -6.88 3.73 2.28
CA LEU A 240 -7.66 3.84 3.51
C LEU A 240 -7.31 5.07 4.35
N CYS A 241 -6.07 5.54 4.24
CA CYS A 241 -5.64 6.79 4.87
C CYS A 241 -5.97 8.02 4.02
N ALA A 242 -5.75 7.96 2.71
CA ALA A 242 -5.88 9.10 1.81
C ALA A 242 -7.34 9.47 1.54
N LEU A 243 -8.25 8.50 1.35
CA LEU A 243 -9.67 8.76 1.07
C LEU A 243 -10.35 9.66 2.13
N PRO A 244 -10.24 9.37 3.44
CA PRO A 244 -10.81 10.27 4.45
C PRO A 244 -10.14 11.65 4.48
N LEU A 245 -8.83 11.74 4.28
CA LEU A 245 -8.12 13.01 4.26
C LEU A 245 -8.56 13.89 3.07
N VAL A 246 -8.71 13.29 1.88
CA VAL A 246 -9.17 14.02 0.68
C VAL A 246 -10.64 14.41 0.82
N ALA A 247 -11.49 13.57 1.42
CA ALA A 247 -12.87 13.92 1.74
C ALA A 247 -12.95 15.14 2.69
N ILE A 248 -12.12 15.16 3.73
CA ILE A 248 -12.02 16.28 4.65
C ILE A 248 -11.46 17.53 3.95
N HIS A 249 -10.54 17.38 2.99
CA HIS A 249 -10.07 18.51 2.18
C HIS A 249 -11.20 19.19 1.41
N ILE A 250 -12.08 18.42 0.75
CA ILE A 250 -13.26 18.96 0.04
C ILE A 250 -14.12 19.83 0.98
N LEU A 251 -14.28 19.41 2.24
CA LEU A 251 -15.10 20.10 3.22
C LEU A 251 -14.41 21.35 3.82
N HIS A 252 -13.10 21.37 3.91
CA HIS A 252 -12.32 22.48 4.50
C HIS A 252 -11.91 23.54 3.50
N GLU A 253 -11.82 23.21 2.21
CA GLU A 253 -11.36 24.13 1.19
C GLU A 253 -12.47 25.09 0.76
N SER A 254 -12.16 26.38 0.85
CA SER A 254 -13.09 27.44 0.46
C SER A 254 -13.02 27.80 -1.01
N ARG A 255 -11.84 27.63 -1.61
CA ARG A 255 -11.57 27.98 -3.03
C ARG A 255 -12.14 26.92 -3.97
N ALA A 256 -12.82 27.36 -5.04
CA ALA A 256 -13.51 26.46 -5.96
C ALA A 256 -12.57 25.47 -6.67
N LEU A 257 -11.45 25.96 -7.23
CA LEU A 257 -10.52 25.14 -8.00
C LEU A 257 -9.83 24.06 -7.15
N PRO A 258 -9.18 24.37 -6.01
CA PRO A 258 -8.60 23.30 -5.17
C PRO A 258 -9.65 22.31 -4.64
N ARG A 259 -10.88 22.74 -4.39
CA ARG A 259 -11.98 21.86 -4.00
C ARG A 259 -12.41 20.93 -5.14
N ALA A 260 -12.46 21.41 -6.38
CA ALA A 260 -12.74 20.59 -7.55
C ALA A 260 -11.63 19.54 -7.77
N VAL A 261 -10.36 19.94 -7.62
CA VAL A 261 -9.21 19.00 -7.68
C VAL A 261 -9.31 17.95 -6.57
N ALA A 262 -9.70 18.33 -5.36
CA ALA A 262 -9.90 17.38 -4.27
C ALA A 262 -11.06 16.40 -4.55
N ALA A 263 -12.15 16.88 -5.13
CA ALA A 263 -13.26 16.02 -5.54
C ALA A 263 -12.84 15.04 -6.65
N MET A 264 -12.11 15.51 -7.65
CA MET A 264 -11.55 14.66 -8.71
C MET A 264 -10.59 13.61 -8.13
N ALA A 265 -9.72 14.01 -7.19
CA ALA A 265 -8.82 13.08 -6.48
C ALA A 265 -9.61 12.04 -5.69
N PHE A 266 -10.68 12.43 -5.00
CA PHE A 266 -11.51 11.51 -4.21
C PHE A 266 -12.14 10.43 -5.09
N PHE A 267 -12.80 10.80 -6.18
CA PHE A 267 -13.39 9.84 -7.12
C PHE A 267 -12.33 9.03 -7.87
N GLY A 268 -11.22 9.65 -8.21
CA GLY A 268 -10.07 8.96 -8.77
C GLY A 268 -9.51 7.90 -7.82
N LEU A 269 -9.35 8.20 -6.53
CA LEU A 269 -8.91 7.25 -5.53
C LEU A 269 -9.94 6.14 -5.26
N LEU A 270 -11.25 6.43 -5.36
CA LEU A 270 -12.28 5.39 -5.36
C LEU A 270 -12.13 4.45 -6.56
N TYR A 271 -11.90 4.99 -7.76
CA TYR A 271 -11.61 4.17 -8.93
C TYR A 271 -10.35 3.31 -8.70
N VAL A 272 -9.27 3.90 -8.20
CA VAL A 272 -8.05 3.16 -7.87
C VAL A 272 -8.36 2.03 -6.88
N ALA A 273 -9.13 2.31 -5.82
CA ALA A 273 -9.53 1.31 -4.84
C ALA A 273 -10.27 0.12 -5.48
N LEU A 274 -11.12 0.39 -6.47
CA LEU A 274 -11.87 -0.66 -7.17
C LEU A 274 -10.99 -1.52 -8.06
N VAL A 275 -10.00 -0.94 -8.76
CA VAL A 275 -9.12 -1.68 -9.67
C VAL A 275 -7.94 -2.37 -8.98
N THR A 276 -7.79 -2.23 -7.66
CA THR A 276 -6.91 -3.10 -6.88
C THR A 276 -7.46 -4.51 -6.71
N PHE A 277 -8.76 -4.72 -6.90
CA PHE A 277 -9.46 -5.98 -6.67
C PHE A 277 -9.13 -6.64 -5.31
N SER A 278 -8.96 -5.81 -4.28
CA SER A 278 -8.61 -6.25 -2.92
C SER A 278 -9.84 -6.35 -2.04
N ARG A 279 -10.17 -7.58 -1.60
CA ARG A 279 -11.30 -7.82 -0.68
C ARG A 279 -11.11 -7.10 0.67
N GLY A 280 -9.87 -7.10 1.19
CA GLY A 280 -9.54 -6.38 2.42
C GLY A 280 -9.76 -4.88 2.29
N LEU A 281 -9.36 -4.28 1.15
CA LEU A 281 -9.61 -2.87 0.89
C LEU A 281 -11.11 -2.56 0.78
N TYR A 282 -11.87 -3.40 0.10
CA TYR A 282 -13.32 -3.21 -0.03
C TYR A 282 -14.02 -3.23 1.34
N LEU A 283 -13.63 -4.17 2.21
CA LEU A 283 -14.10 -4.19 3.59
C LEU A 283 -13.70 -2.91 4.35
N GLY A 284 -12.45 -2.47 4.19
CA GLY A 284 -11.97 -1.21 4.77
C GLY A 284 -12.76 0.00 4.31
N VAL A 285 -12.98 0.14 3.00
CA VAL A 285 -13.77 1.24 2.42
C VAL A 285 -15.23 1.18 2.88
N LEU A 286 -15.84 0.00 2.93
CA LEU A 286 -17.18 -0.18 3.50
C LEU A 286 -17.22 0.30 4.96
N THR A 287 -16.21 -0.07 5.75
CA THR A 287 -16.09 0.37 7.15
C THR A 287 -15.98 1.90 7.25
N LEU A 288 -15.22 2.57 6.35
CA LEU A 288 -15.19 4.04 6.30
C LEU A 288 -16.57 4.64 6.11
N PHE A 289 -17.36 4.12 5.17
CA PHE A 289 -18.72 4.63 4.91
C PHE A 289 -19.67 4.34 6.06
N VAL A 290 -19.62 3.14 6.65
CA VAL A 290 -20.47 2.77 7.79
C VAL A 290 -20.16 3.63 9.02
N VAL A 291 -18.90 3.77 9.39
CA VAL A 291 -18.49 4.59 10.55
C VAL A 291 -18.82 6.07 10.33
N ALA A 292 -18.58 6.60 9.12
CA ALA A 292 -18.95 7.97 8.79
C ALA A 292 -20.47 8.16 8.86
N GLY A 293 -21.24 7.24 8.33
CA GLY A 293 -22.72 7.26 8.37
C GLY A 293 -23.27 7.21 9.79
N LEU A 294 -22.75 6.29 10.62
CA LEU A 294 -23.13 6.19 12.05
C LEU A 294 -22.76 7.45 12.83
N TRP A 295 -21.56 8.00 12.57
CA TRP A 295 -21.16 9.23 13.21
C TRP A 295 -22.04 10.41 12.83
N ILE A 296 -22.33 10.60 11.53
CA ILE A 296 -23.25 11.62 11.04
C ILE A 296 -24.64 11.44 11.68
N ALA A 297 -25.16 10.22 11.70
CA ALA A 297 -26.47 9.90 12.27
C ALA A 297 -26.54 10.26 13.79
N SER A 298 -25.45 9.96 14.53
CA SER A 298 -25.42 10.23 15.99
C SER A 298 -25.33 11.72 16.33
N HIS A 299 -24.72 12.56 15.47
CA HIS A 299 -24.49 13.99 15.72
C HIS A 299 -25.49 14.91 14.99
N ALA A 300 -26.20 14.40 14.00
CA ALA A 300 -27.18 15.18 13.22
C ALA A 300 -28.55 15.34 13.92
N GLY A 301 -28.76 14.69 15.04
CA GLY A 301 -30.06 14.58 15.73
C GLY A 301 -30.72 15.90 16.18
N SER A 302 -30.01 17.03 16.14
CA SER A 302 -30.59 18.35 16.40
C SER A 302 -31.02 19.14 15.17
N ARG A 303 -30.49 18.79 13.99
CA ARG A 303 -30.77 19.50 12.72
C ARG A 303 -31.66 18.75 11.75
N TYR A 304 -31.71 17.42 11.84
CA TYR A 304 -32.43 16.55 10.89
C TYR A 304 -33.34 15.59 11.65
N PRO A 305 -34.56 15.34 11.15
CA PRO A 305 -35.45 14.35 11.74
C PRO A 305 -34.82 12.96 11.74
N ARG A 306 -34.85 12.27 12.87
CA ARG A 306 -34.22 10.94 13.03
C ARG A 306 -34.65 9.90 11.99
N ILE A 307 -35.85 10.03 11.46
CA ILE A 307 -36.43 9.11 10.47
C ILE A 307 -35.81 9.26 9.07
N GLN A 308 -35.09 10.35 8.78
CA GLN A 308 -34.52 10.60 7.46
C GLN A 308 -33.32 9.71 7.14
N PHE A 309 -32.51 9.37 8.13
CA PHE A 309 -31.31 8.52 7.90
C PHE A 309 -31.67 7.09 7.55
N PRO A 310 -32.58 6.38 8.28
CA PRO A 310 -33.02 5.04 7.88
C PRO A 310 -33.67 5.02 6.48
N LEU A 311 -34.50 6.01 6.18
CA LEU A 311 -35.14 6.11 4.86
C LEU A 311 -34.11 6.36 3.75
N THR A 312 -33.14 7.25 3.98
CA THR A 312 -32.05 7.50 3.02
C THR A 312 -31.24 6.24 2.80
N PHE A 313 -30.88 5.52 3.87
CA PHE A 313 -30.15 4.26 3.79
C PHE A 313 -30.95 3.22 2.99
N LEU A 314 -32.23 3.08 3.25
CA LEU A 314 -33.10 2.16 2.52
C LEU A 314 -33.17 2.53 1.03
N CYS A 315 -33.33 3.83 0.71
CA CYS A 315 -33.34 4.30 -0.69
C CYS A 315 -32.01 3.99 -1.40
N LEU A 316 -30.87 4.23 -0.75
CA LEU A 316 -29.55 3.94 -1.32
C LEU A 316 -29.32 2.43 -1.47
N LEU A 317 -29.78 1.62 -0.52
CA LEU A 317 -29.71 0.16 -0.60
C LEU A 317 -30.55 -0.36 -1.77
N LEU A 318 -31.78 0.10 -1.91
CA LEU A 318 -32.65 -0.27 -3.05
C LEU A 318 -32.06 0.18 -4.39
N LEU A 319 -31.48 1.38 -4.44
CA LEU A 319 -30.78 1.89 -5.62
C LEU A 319 -29.57 1.00 -5.98
N LEU A 320 -28.80 0.61 -4.99
CA LEU A 320 -27.68 -0.32 -5.17
C LEU A 320 -28.16 -1.66 -5.72
N LEU A 321 -29.15 -2.29 -5.06
CA LEU A 321 -29.69 -3.59 -5.49
C LEU A 321 -30.27 -3.53 -6.92
N THR A 322 -30.98 -2.46 -7.25
CA THR A 322 -31.52 -2.27 -8.60
C THR A 322 -30.40 -2.09 -9.63
N SER A 323 -29.39 -1.30 -9.29
CA SER A 323 -28.20 -1.11 -10.16
C SER A 323 -27.43 -2.42 -10.37
N MET A 324 -27.36 -3.28 -9.35
CA MET A 324 -26.76 -4.63 -9.45
C MET A 324 -27.51 -5.53 -10.42
N LEU A 325 -28.82 -5.58 -10.32
CA LEU A 325 -29.66 -6.35 -11.24
C LEU A 325 -29.50 -5.88 -12.69
N LEU A 326 -29.50 -4.55 -12.90
CA LEU A 326 -29.28 -3.97 -14.21
C LEU A 326 -27.89 -4.26 -14.78
N GLN A 327 -26.85 -4.21 -13.93
CA GLN A 327 -25.50 -4.57 -14.35
C GLN A 327 -25.40 -6.04 -14.80
N ARG A 328 -26.03 -6.95 -14.08
CA ARG A 328 -26.02 -8.38 -14.41
C ARG A 328 -26.68 -8.68 -15.77
N HIS A 329 -27.78 -8.03 -16.10
CA HIS A 329 -28.57 -8.32 -17.29
C HIS A 329 -28.27 -7.42 -18.49
N GLY A 330 -27.88 -6.16 -18.27
CA GLY A 330 -27.67 -5.16 -19.32
C GLY A 330 -26.31 -4.46 -19.28
N GLY A 331 -25.43 -4.86 -18.33
CA GLY A 331 -24.07 -4.34 -18.22
C GLY A 331 -23.98 -2.86 -17.82
N PHE A 332 -22.82 -2.27 -18.09
CA PHE A 332 -22.51 -0.90 -17.69
C PHE A 332 -23.46 0.15 -18.27
N LEU A 333 -23.90 -0.01 -19.52
CA LEU A 333 -24.80 0.93 -20.17
C LEU A 333 -26.16 1.00 -19.45
N ALA A 334 -26.74 -0.14 -19.07
CA ALA A 334 -28.01 -0.20 -18.33
C ALA A 334 -27.88 0.47 -16.96
N THR A 335 -26.78 0.23 -16.26
CA THR A 335 -26.49 0.84 -14.96
C THR A 335 -26.36 2.36 -15.06
N CYS A 336 -25.60 2.86 -16.04
CA CYS A 336 -25.43 4.31 -16.26
C CYS A 336 -26.75 4.99 -16.66
N ALA A 337 -27.59 4.36 -17.53
CA ALA A 337 -28.87 4.87 -17.89
C ALA A 337 -29.82 5.02 -16.69
N ALA A 338 -29.84 4.02 -15.81
CA ALA A 338 -30.60 4.05 -14.57
C ALA A 338 -30.14 5.15 -13.60
N LEU A 339 -28.83 5.28 -13.39
CA LEU A 339 -28.25 6.32 -12.52
C LEU A 339 -28.46 7.73 -13.08
N ALA A 340 -28.45 7.89 -14.41
CA ALA A 340 -28.79 9.14 -15.05
C ALA A 340 -30.31 9.48 -14.84
N ALA A 341 -31.20 8.48 -14.94
CA ALA A 341 -32.62 8.65 -14.64
C ALA A 341 -32.87 9.00 -13.17
N PHE A 342 -32.19 8.33 -12.24
CA PHE A 342 -32.21 8.68 -10.81
C PHE A 342 -31.79 10.13 -10.56
N SER A 343 -30.68 10.56 -11.13
CA SER A 343 -30.19 11.93 -10.98
C SER A 343 -31.10 12.95 -11.62
N GLY A 344 -31.60 12.65 -12.81
CA GLY A 344 -32.52 13.51 -13.54
C GLY A 344 -33.84 13.71 -12.77
N ALA A 345 -34.45 12.62 -12.28
CA ALA A 345 -35.67 12.68 -11.48
C ALA A 345 -35.43 13.43 -10.15
N ALA A 346 -34.32 13.17 -9.48
CA ALA A 346 -33.99 13.84 -8.23
C ALA A 346 -33.82 15.36 -8.43
N LEU A 347 -33.12 15.79 -9.49
CA LEU A 347 -32.95 17.21 -9.81
C LEU A 347 -34.28 17.88 -10.15
N LEU A 348 -35.11 17.22 -10.97
CA LEU A 348 -36.43 17.71 -11.36
C LEU A 348 -37.30 17.96 -10.13
N TRP A 349 -37.45 17.00 -9.25
CA TRP A 349 -38.28 17.09 -8.05
C TRP A 349 -37.63 17.94 -6.95
N GLY A 350 -36.33 18.09 -6.94
CA GLY A 350 -35.61 19.04 -6.08
C GLY A 350 -35.98 20.49 -6.38
N GLN A 351 -36.24 20.82 -7.64
CA GLN A 351 -36.59 22.17 -8.11
C GLN A 351 -38.11 22.38 -8.35
N SER A 352 -38.95 21.41 -8.01
CA SER A 352 -40.37 21.38 -8.30
C SER A 352 -41.19 22.60 -7.81
N ALA A 353 -40.70 23.39 -6.84
CA ALA A 353 -41.37 24.62 -6.43
C ALA A 353 -41.43 25.71 -7.53
N ARG A 354 -40.64 25.58 -8.60
CA ARG A 354 -40.58 26.52 -9.74
C ARG A 354 -41.22 25.99 -11.00
N LEU A 355 -41.57 24.72 -11.05
CA LEU A 355 -42.16 24.09 -12.25
C LEU A 355 -43.64 23.84 -12.06
N HIS A 356 -44.40 24.12 -13.13
CA HIS A 356 -45.82 23.71 -13.20
C HIS A 356 -45.89 22.18 -13.14
N TRP A 357 -46.81 21.62 -12.36
CA TRP A 357 -46.91 20.17 -12.12
C TRP A 357 -47.00 19.32 -13.39
N MET A 358 -47.71 19.82 -14.43
CA MET A 358 -47.80 19.13 -15.73
C MET A 358 -46.46 19.02 -16.44
N VAL A 359 -45.63 20.08 -16.40
CA VAL A 359 -44.29 20.06 -16.98
C VAL A 359 -43.38 19.07 -16.19
N GLY A 360 -43.53 19.02 -14.87
CA GLY A 360 -42.86 18.04 -14.04
C GLY A 360 -43.20 16.60 -14.39
N LEU A 361 -44.47 16.30 -14.61
CA LEU A 361 -44.93 14.96 -15.02
C LEU A 361 -44.44 14.57 -16.43
N THR A 362 -44.54 15.49 -17.40
CA THR A 362 -44.07 15.22 -18.77
C THR A 362 -42.57 14.97 -18.83
N LEU A 363 -41.76 15.77 -18.12
CA LEU A 363 -40.33 15.56 -18.03
C LEU A 363 -39.95 14.24 -17.30
N SER A 364 -40.69 13.90 -16.23
CA SER A 364 -40.52 12.60 -15.57
C SER A 364 -40.85 11.43 -16.49
N GLY A 365 -41.91 11.55 -17.28
CA GLY A 365 -42.29 10.55 -18.28
C GLY A 365 -41.24 10.39 -19.40
N LEU A 366 -40.64 11.48 -19.85
CA LEU A 366 -39.54 11.46 -20.82
C LEU A 366 -38.28 10.81 -20.25
N ILE A 367 -37.90 11.15 -19.01
CA ILE A 367 -36.76 10.51 -18.30
C ILE A 367 -37.01 9.01 -18.16
N LEU A 368 -38.20 8.63 -17.71
CA LEU A 368 -38.55 7.22 -17.51
C LEU A 368 -38.54 6.46 -18.85
N GLY A 369 -39.20 7.01 -19.90
CA GLY A 369 -39.28 6.36 -21.21
C GLY A 369 -37.93 6.21 -21.89
N SER A 370 -37.09 7.25 -21.88
CA SER A 370 -35.75 7.19 -22.47
C SER A 370 -34.83 6.24 -21.73
N ALA A 371 -34.85 6.26 -20.40
CA ALA A 371 -34.07 5.34 -19.60
C ALA A 371 -34.51 3.89 -19.80
N THR A 372 -35.82 3.62 -19.81
CA THR A 372 -36.36 2.27 -20.10
C THR A 372 -35.92 1.78 -21.47
N ALA A 373 -36.01 2.61 -22.50
CA ALA A 373 -35.58 2.22 -23.85
C ALA A 373 -34.08 1.91 -23.93
N LEU A 374 -33.21 2.71 -23.27
CA LEU A 374 -31.77 2.46 -23.19
C LEU A 374 -31.43 1.19 -22.41
N VAL A 375 -32.12 0.94 -21.31
CA VAL A 375 -31.92 -0.29 -20.51
C VAL A 375 -32.39 -1.51 -21.31
N VAL A 376 -33.52 -1.47 -21.97
CA VAL A 376 -34.02 -2.57 -22.86
C VAL A 376 -33.00 -2.84 -23.97
N HIS A 377 -32.52 -1.79 -24.64
CA HIS A 377 -31.50 -1.93 -25.67
C HIS A 377 -30.24 -2.62 -25.11
N ALA A 378 -29.75 -2.15 -23.97
CA ALA A 378 -28.58 -2.72 -23.31
C ALA A 378 -28.79 -4.20 -22.92
N MET A 379 -29.98 -4.57 -22.43
CA MET A 379 -30.31 -5.95 -22.07
C MET A 379 -30.43 -6.88 -23.28
N LEU A 380 -31.00 -6.40 -24.40
CA LEU A 380 -31.13 -7.19 -25.61
C LEU A 380 -29.83 -7.33 -26.39
N THR A 381 -28.91 -6.38 -26.26
CA THR A 381 -27.58 -6.43 -26.89
C THR A 381 -26.49 -7.01 -25.97
N SER A 382 -26.85 -7.44 -24.77
CA SER A 382 -25.93 -8.01 -23.80
C SER A 382 -25.27 -9.29 -24.34
N LYS A 383 -23.94 -9.35 -24.28
CA LYS A 383 -23.15 -10.53 -24.67
C LYS A 383 -23.02 -11.56 -23.55
N TRP A 384 -23.44 -11.21 -22.33
CA TRP A 384 -23.22 -12.01 -21.13
C TRP A 384 -24.44 -12.85 -20.75
N VAL A 385 -25.62 -12.33 -20.97
CA VAL A 385 -26.89 -12.99 -20.63
C VAL A 385 -27.87 -12.79 -21.78
N SER A 386 -28.41 -13.87 -22.30
CA SER A 386 -29.50 -13.82 -23.27
C SER A 386 -30.83 -13.51 -22.56
N ASN A 387 -31.37 -12.33 -22.79
CA ASN A 387 -32.64 -11.93 -22.22
C ASN A 387 -33.76 -12.07 -23.26
N THR A 388 -34.90 -12.65 -22.87
CA THR A 388 -36.09 -12.60 -23.74
C THR A 388 -36.61 -11.15 -23.82
N PRO A 389 -37.18 -10.73 -24.97
CA PRO A 389 -37.71 -9.37 -25.10
C PRO A 389 -38.74 -9.01 -24.02
N MET A 390 -39.62 -9.95 -23.67
CA MET A 390 -40.64 -9.73 -22.63
C MET A 390 -39.98 -9.50 -21.26
N PHE A 391 -38.99 -10.28 -20.90
CA PHE A 391 -38.26 -10.11 -19.66
C PHE A 391 -37.46 -8.79 -19.64
N ALA A 392 -36.80 -8.44 -20.76
CA ALA A 392 -36.06 -7.18 -20.86
C ALA A 392 -36.96 -5.96 -20.65
N TRP A 393 -38.14 -5.93 -21.29
CA TRP A 393 -39.12 -4.84 -21.15
C TRP A 393 -39.69 -4.75 -19.72
N THR A 394 -40.13 -5.86 -19.16
CA THR A 394 -40.74 -5.88 -17.82
C THR A 394 -39.70 -5.48 -16.73
N MET A 395 -38.52 -6.04 -16.80
CA MET A 395 -37.45 -5.74 -15.85
C MET A 395 -36.97 -4.29 -15.99
N ALA A 396 -36.73 -3.81 -17.21
CA ALA A 396 -36.29 -2.44 -17.45
C ALA A 396 -37.34 -1.43 -16.95
N ALA A 397 -38.62 -1.63 -17.27
CA ALA A 397 -39.72 -0.75 -16.82
C ALA A 397 -39.83 -0.73 -15.29
N ALA A 398 -39.79 -1.90 -14.63
CA ALA A 398 -39.83 -1.98 -13.17
C ALA A 398 -38.60 -1.29 -12.52
N ALA A 399 -37.39 -1.61 -12.99
CA ALA A 399 -36.16 -1.08 -12.44
C ALA A 399 -36.03 0.44 -12.60
N THR A 400 -36.30 0.96 -13.80
CA THR A 400 -36.26 2.42 -14.07
C THR A 400 -37.35 3.17 -13.30
N THR A 401 -38.53 2.59 -13.14
CA THR A 401 -39.59 3.18 -12.30
C THR A 401 -39.16 3.27 -10.84
N ILE A 402 -38.61 2.18 -10.28
CA ILE A 402 -38.06 2.18 -8.91
C ILE A 402 -37.02 3.28 -8.76
N VAL A 403 -36.06 3.36 -9.68
CA VAL A 403 -34.93 4.30 -9.62
C VAL A 403 -35.42 5.77 -9.69
N VAL A 404 -36.39 6.06 -10.56
CA VAL A 404 -37.01 7.39 -10.68
C VAL A 404 -37.77 7.77 -9.38
N ILE A 405 -38.52 6.84 -8.80
CA ILE A 405 -39.24 7.06 -7.54
C ILE A 405 -38.23 7.30 -6.42
N LEU A 406 -37.16 6.49 -6.31
CA LEU A 406 -36.13 6.67 -5.29
C LEU A 406 -35.47 8.03 -5.39
N GLY A 407 -35.15 8.52 -6.59
CA GLY A 407 -34.59 9.84 -6.83
C GLY A 407 -35.52 10.96 -6.36
N ALA A 408 -36.79 10.87 -6.73
CA ALA A 408 -37.83 11.84 -6.34
C ALA A 408 -38.02 11.87 -4.81
N VAL A 409 -38.21 10.70 -4.19
CA VAL A 409 -38.41 10.57 -2.72
C VAL A 409 -37.21 11.07 -1.95
N LEU A 410 -36.00 10.66 -2.31
CA LEU A 410 -34.77 11.08 -1.65
C LEU A 410 -34.66 12.61 -1.70
N MET A 411 -34.86 13.21 -2.87
CA MET A 411 -34.66 14.64 -3.01
C MET A 411 -35.76 15.47 -2.36
N GLN A 412 -37.02 15.08 -2.43
CA GLN A 412 -38.11 15.76 -1.73
C GLN A 412 -37.86 15.80 -0.20
N ARG A 413 -37.32 14.72 0.38
CA ARG A 413 -37.02 14.64 1.80
C ARG A 413 -35.85 15.53 2.23
N TRP A 414 -34.83 15.65 1.36
CA TRP A 414 -33.63 16.43 1.67
C TRP A 414 -33.70 17.89 1.21
N LYS A 415 -34.63 18.25 0.33
CA LYS A 415 -34.85 19.60 -0.19
C LYS A 415 -34.90 20.69 0.89
N PRO A 416 -35.60 20.52 2.04
CA PRO A 416 -35.65 21.54 3.08
C PRO A 416 -34.32 21.84 3.74
N TYR A 417 -33.35 20.93 3.63
CA TYR A 417 -32.08 20.97 4.38
C TYR A 417 -30.86 21.25 3.50
N LEU A 418 -31.00 21.12 2.18
CA LEU A 418 -29.86 21.24 1.26
C LEU A 418 -30.15 22.35 0.22
N SER A 419 -29.16 23.24 0.04
CA SER A 419 -29.18 24.19 -1.09
C SER A 419 -29.03 23.45 -2.43
N ALA A 420 -29.54 24.03 -3.54
CA ALA A 420 -29.47 23.42 -4.85
C ALA A 420 -28.06 22.93 -5.29
N PRO A 421 -26.95 23.70 -5.08
CA PRO A 421 -25.62 23.21 -5.38
C PRO A 421 -25.22 21.98 -4.55
N ARG A 422 -25.65 21.90 -3.27
CA ARG A 422 -25.37 20.74 -2.41
C ARG A 422 -26.17 19.50 -2.83
N GLN A 423 -27.43 19.69 -3.29
CA GLN A 423 -28.24 18.62 -3.84
C GLN A 423 -27.56 18.03 -5.08
N PHE A 424 -27.13 18.88 -6.02
CA PHE A 424 -26.42 18.44 -7.23
C PHE A 424 -25.12 17.67 -6.88
N SER A 425 -24.31 18.22 -5.97
CA SER A 425 -23.07 17.57 -5.56
C SER A 425 -23.31 16.21 -4.91
N LEU A 426 -24.34 16.06 -4.08
CA LEU A 426 -24.69 14.79 -3.45
C LEU A 426 -25.14 13.75 -4.50
N LEU A 427 -25.99 14.14 -5.42
CA LEU A 427 -26.48 13.24 -6.48
C LEU A 427 -25.34 12.80 -7.39
N LEU A 428 -24.48 13.72 -7.79
CA LEU A 428 -23.30 13.41 -8.59
C LEU A 428 -22.38 12.43 -7.84
N ALA A 429 -22.14 12.68 -6.55
CA ALA A 429 -21.31 11.80 -5.72
C ALA A 429 -21.90 10.39 -5.63
N VAL A 430 -23.20 10.26 -5.33
CA VAL A 430 -23.88 8.96 -5.24
C VAL A 430 -23.84 8.23 -6.58
N SER A 431 -24.20 8.92 -7.67
CA SER A 431 -24.24 8.31 -9.01
C SER A 431 -22.87 7.87 -9.49
N LEU A 432 -21.83 8.70 -9.33
CA LEU A 432 -20.45 8.33 -9.68
C LEU A 432 -19.94 7.15 -8.84
N THR A 433 -20.20 7.17 -7.53
CA THR A 433 -19.79 6.06 -6.66
C THR A 433 -20.44 4.75 -7.09
N LEU A 434 -21.76 4.74 -7.36
CA LEU A 434 -22.45 3.53 -7.81
C LEU A 434 -22.05 3.10 -9.22
N ALA A 435 -21.83 4.05 -10.15
CA ALA A 435 -21.38 3.76 -11.50
C ALA A 435 -20.00 3.10 -11.53
N LEU A 436 -19.14 3.38 -10.55
CA LEU A 436 -17.83 2.75 -10.40
C LEU A 436 -17.92 1.42 -9.61
N MET A 437 -18.63 1.42 -8.49
CA MET A 437 -18.69 0.26 -7.58
C MET A 437 -19.41 -0.94 -8.18
N VAL A 438 -20.55 -0.72 -8.84
CA VAL A 438 -21.40 -1.83 -9.30
C VAL A 438 -20.69 -2.70 -10.34
N PRO A 439 -20.10 -2.17 -11.43
CA PRO A 439 -19.40 -3.01 -12.40
C PRO A 439 -18.13 -3.68 -11.83
N SER A 440 -17.48 -3.04 -10.87
CA SER A 440 -16.29 -3.61 -10.23
C SER A 440 -16.63 -4.81 -9.34
N ILE A 441 -17.66 -4.71 -8.50
CA ILE A 441 -18.06 -5.78 -7.56
C ILE A 441 -18.64 -6.98 -8.31
N PHE A 442 -19.36 -6.75 -9.41
CA PHE A 442 -20.02 -7.79 -10.23
C PHE A 442 -19.23 -8.19 -11.48
N GLY A 443 -18.00 -7.70 -11.64
CA GLY A 443 -17.08 -8.18 -12.66
C GLY A 443 -16.60 -9.60 -12.38
N TYR A 444 -16.35 -10.38 -13.45
CA TYR A 444 -15.85 -11.76 -13.38
C TYR A 444 -14.69 -11.94 -12.38
N ARG A 445 -13.78 -10.99 -12.33
CA ARG A 445 -12.62 -11.05 -11.43
C ARG A 445 -13.02 -11.07 -9.94
N MET A 446 -13.99 -10.25 -9.56
CA MET A 446 -14.46 -10.22 -8.16
C MET A 446 -15.38 -11.39 -7.86
N GLU A 447 -16.20 -11.84 -8.81
CA GLU A 447 -17.03 -13.02 -8.64
C GLU A 447 -16.16 -14.26 -8.39
N SER A 448 -15.09 -14.48 -9.17
CA SER A 448 -14.13 -15.57 -8.94
C SER A 448 -13.42 -15.46 -7.58
N ARG A 449 -13.09 -14.24 -7.14
CA ARG A 449 -12.47 -14.00 -5.84
C ARG A 449 -13.43 -14.17 -4.67
N PHE A 450 -14.71 -13.89 -4.85
CA PHE A 450 -15.72 -14.16 -3.81
C PHE A 450 -16.05 -15.65 -3.71
N SER A 451 -16.06 -16.38 -4.83
CA SER A 451 -16.28 -17.83 -4.81
C SER A 451 -15.15 -18.61 -4.12
N SER A 452 -13.88 -18.14 -4.27
CA SER A 452 -12.72 -18.75 -3.58
C SER A 452 -12.50 -18.23 -2.14
N SER A 453 -13.38 -17.38 -1.61
CA SER A 453 -13.11 -16.66 -0.35
C SER A 453 -12.96 -17.57 0.86
N LEU A 454 -13.67 -18.70 0.92
CA LEU A 454 -13.58 -19.64 2.05
C LEU A 454 -12.26 -20.43 2.01
N ASP A 455 -11.83 -20.84 0.83
CA ASP A 455 -10.58 -21.57 0.64
C ASP A 455 -9.39 -20.64 0.95
N ASP A 456 -9.39 -19.44 0.40
CA ASP A 456 -8.37 -18.42 0.70
C ASP A 456 -8.34 -18.06 2.20
N LEU A 457 -9.49 -18.05 2.89
CA LEU A 457 -9.53 -17.78 4.33
C LEU A 457 -8.88 -18.94 5.12
N SER A 458 -9.13 -20.18 4.72
CA SER A 458 -8.54 -21.36 5.36
C SER A 458 -7.01 -21.38 5.19
N GLU A 459 -6.52 -21.06 3.99
CA GLU A 459 -5.08 -20.92 3.70
C GLU A 459 -4.42 -19.80 4.54
N ARG A 460 -5.08 -18.64 4.66
CA ARG A 460 -4.60 -17.53 5.51
C ARG A 460 -4.56 -17.91 6.99
N ILE A 461 -5.59 -18.58 7.50
CA ILE A 461 -5.60 -19.05 8.90
C ILE A 461 -4.47 -20.05 9.12
N GLN A 462 -4.24 -20.96 8.17
CA GLN A 462 -3.14 -21.90 8.24
C GLN A 462 -1.78 -21.20 8.19
N HIS A 463 -1.60 -20.23 7.28
CA HIS A 463 -0.40 -19.42 7.21
C HIS A 463 -0.13 -18.66 8.53
N VAL A 464 -1.15 -18.04 9.13
CA VAL A 464 -1.03 -17.38 10.44
C VAL A 464 -0.65 -18.39 11.53
N ARG A 465 -1.27 -19.56 11.59
CA ARG A 465 -0.91 -20.60 12.57
C ARG A 465 0.53 -21.05 12.42
N THR A 466 0.95 -21.34 11.21
CA THR A 466 2.34 -21.71 10.89
C THR A 466 3.31 -20.62 11.30
N SER A 467 3.00 -19.36 10.94
CA SER A 467 3.83 -18.20 11.28
C SER A 467 3.97 -18.00 12.78
N LEU A 468 2.87 -18.11 13.53
CA LEU A 468 2.91 -17.97 14.99
C LEU A 468 3.59 -19.18 15.67
N GLY A 469 3.56 -20.35 15.05
CA GLY A 469 4.32 -21.54 15.51
C GLY A 469 5.85 -21.29 15.52
N LEU A 470 6.35 -20.35 14.70
CA LEU A 470 7.76 -19.97 14.66
C LEU A 470 8.24 -19.20 15.89
N MET A 471 7.34 -18.69 16.72
CA MET A 471 7.69 -17.88 17.89
C MET A 471 8.34 -18.69 19.03
N GLY A 472 8.30 -20.02 18.95
CA GLY A 472 8.72 -20.86 20.07
C GLY A 472 7.73 -20.87 21.23
N ASN A 473 8.06 -21.63 22.29
CA ASN A 473 7.18 -21.83 23.44
C ASN A 473 7.55 -21.01 24.67
N ASP A 474 8.60 -20.18 24.60
CA ASP A 474 9.06 -19.38 25.74
C ASP A 474 8.12 -18.20 26.01
N VAL A 475 7.84 -17.97 27.28
CA VAL A 475 6.94 -16.90 27.75
C VAL A 475 7.43 -15.51 27.33
N LEU A 476 8.76 -15.30 27.35
CA LEU A 476 9.34 -14.01 27.03
C LEU A 476 9.10 -13.61 25.57
N THR A 477 9.27 -14.55 24.63
CA THR A 477 8.98 -14.31 23.20
C THR A 477 7.48 -14.11 22.96
N ARG A 478 6.60 -14.82 23.65
CA ARG A 478 5.17 -14.57 23.56
C ARG A 478 4.75 -13.19 24.08
N LEU A 479 5.42 -12.67 25.11
CA LEU A 479 5.14 -11.36 25.68
C LEU A 479 5.76 -10.21 24.89
N LEU A 480 7.02 -10.36 24.40
CA LEU A 480 7.81 -9.28 23.81
C LEU A 480 8.07 -9.44 22.31
N GLY A 481 7.61 -10.54 21.69
CA GLY A 481 7.78 -10.83 20.27
C GLY A 481 9.15 -11.39 19.90
N VAL A 482 9.29 -11.80 18.65
CA VAL A 482 10.59 -12.30 18.08
C VAL A 482 11.52 -11.13 17.75
N GLY A 483 10.97 -9.97 17.45
CA GLY A 483 11.64 -8.75 17.03
C GLY A 483 11.11 -8.22 15.70
N VAL A 484 11.14 -6.90 15.58
CA VAL A 484 10.63 -6.19 14.39
C VAL A 484 11.43 -6.62 13.15
N GLY A 485 10.73 -6.91 12.04
CA GLY A 485 11.35 -7.27 10.76
C GLY A 485 12.00 -8.66 10.71
N ARG A 486 11.80 -9.51 11.71
CA ARG A 486 12.41 -10.86 11.78
C ARG A 486 11.60 -11.94 11.07
N PHE A 487 10.38 -11.66 10.71
CA PHE A 487 9.50 -12.69 10.13
C PHE A 487 10.09 -13.35 8.87
N PRO A 488 10.60 -12.62 7.85
CA PRO A 488 11.15 -13.27 6.66
C PRO A 488 12.26 -14.28 7.00
N ALA A 489 13.22 -13.87 7.82
CA ALA A 489 14.29 -14.75 8.26
C ALA A 489 13.73 -15.97 9.02
N SER A 490 12.89 -15.77 10.02
CA SER A 490 12.31 -16.85 10.82
C SER A 490 11.51 -17.85 9.99
N TYR A 491 10.80 -17.38 8.97
CA TYR A 491 9.99 -18.23 8.12
C TYR A 491 10.81 -19.09 7.16
N TYR A 492 11.91 -18.58 6.61
CA TYR A 492 12.74 -19.32 5.66
C TYR A 492 13.70 -20.34 6.30
N TRP A 493 14.13 -20.08 7.55
CA TRP A 493 15.17 -20.87 8.19
C TRP A 493 14.72 -22.15 8.85
N GLN A 494 13.44 -22.48 8.85
CA GLN A 494 12.94 -23.67 9.55
C GLN A 494 12.73 -24.83 8.59
N GLU A 495 13.56 -25.84 8.77
CA GLU A 495 13.58 -27.06 7.99
C GLU A 495 12.22 -27.77 7.90
N GLU A 496 11.47 -27.84 9.02
CA GLU A 496 10.16 -28.49 9.04
C GLU A 496 9.11 -27.77 8.17
N ILE A 497 9.15 -26.43 8.13
CA ILE A 497 8.29 -25.64 7.24
C ILE A 497 8.77 -25.77 5.80
N ALA A 498 10.06 -25.82 5.61
CA ALA A 498 10.71 -25.99 4.33
C ALA A 498 10.24 -27.27 3.63
N LYS A 499 10.23 -28.39 4.34
CA LYS A 499 9.82 -29.70 3.82
C LYS A 499 8.33 -29.82 3.47
N GLN A 500 7.48 -29.00 4.08
CA GLN A 500 6.01 -29.05 3.90
C GLN A 500 5.50 -28.15 2.76
N LYS A 501 6.34 -27.30 2.17
CA LYS A 501 5.90 -26.32 1.17
C LYS A 501 5.86 -26.90 -0.24
N ALA A 502 4.76 -26.68 -0.91
CA ALA A 502 4.60 -26.89 -2.35
C ALA A 502 5.49 -25.99 -3.21
N VAL A 503 6.04 -24.94 -2.62
CA VAL A 503 6.81 -23.88 -3.27
C VAL A 503 8.23 -24.00 -2.78
N GLY A 504 9.20 -24.25 -3.56
CA GLY A 504 10.58 -24.53 -3.21
C GLY A 504 11.14 -23.79 -2.00
N THR A 505 12.10 -24.36 -1.39
CA THR A 505 12.72 -23.87 -0.19
C THR A 505 14.15 -24.40 -0.06
N PHE A 506 14.86 -24.00 0.98
CA PHE A 506 16.21 -24.47 1.23
C PHE A 506 16.43 -24.65 2.74
N TRP A 507 17.40 -25.50 3.08
CA TRP A 507 17.88 -25.72 4.45
C TRP A 507 19.34 -26.17 4.42
N PHE A 508 19.97 -26.25 5.58
CA PHE A 508 21.34 -26.68 5.69
C PHE A 508 21.43 -28.09 6.25
N GLN A 509 22.39 -28.85 5.76
CA GLN A 509 22.72 -30.20 6.25
C GLN A 509 24.20 -30.30 6.58
N HIS A 510 24.57 -31.35 7.30
CA HIS A 510 25.91 -31.62 7.75
C HIS A 510 26.32 -33.01 7.34
N GLU A 511 27.51 -33.17 6.78
CA GLU A 511 28.09 -34.44 6.41
C GLU A 511 29.61 -34.41 6.56
N THR A 512 30.24 -35.56 6.83
CA THR A 512 31.69 -35.63 6.93
C THR A 512 32.34 -35.27 5.60
N GLY A 513 33.16 -34.22 5.57
CA GLY A 513 33.81 -33.68 4.36
C GLY A 513 33.04 -32.53 3.68
N HIS A 514 31.79 -32.31 4.09
CA HIS A 514 30.95 -31.16 3.76
C HIS A 514 30.25 -30.73 5.04
N GLU A 515 30.94 -29.92 5.87
CA GLU A 515 30.47 -29.64 7.24
C GLU A 515 29.14 -28.91 7.25
N ASN A 516 28.93 -27.97 6.30
CA ASN A 516 27.65 -27.34 6.08
C ASN A 516 27.37 -27.20 4.57
N TYR A 517 26.39 -27.85 4.06
CA TYR A 517 25.96 -27.66 2.68
C TYR A 517 24.49 -27.28 2.60
N LEU A 518 24.14 -26.64 1.50
CA LEU A 518 22.78 -26.17 1.22
C LEU A 518 22.01 -27.25 0.46
N THR A 519 20.89 -27.72 1.03
CA THR A 519 19.90 -28.48 0.27
C THR A 519 18.82 -27.55 -0.27
N PHE A 520 18.62 -27.56 -1.58
CA PHE A 520 17.74 -26.66 -2.29
C PHE A 520 16.61 -27.45 -2.95
N ALA A 521 15.38 -27.29 -2.44
CA ALA A 521 14.20 -27.95 -3.00
C ALA A 521 13.71 -27.20 -4.24
N GLY A 522 13.45 -27.96 -5.31
CA GLY A 522 13.01 -27.42 -6.59
C GLY A 522 11.66 -26.73 -6.51
N ALA A 523 11.60 -25.52 -7.05
CA ALA A 523 10.39 -24.80 -7.36
C ALA A 523 10.60 -23.86 -8.53
N HIS A 524 9.50 -23.47 -9.16
CA HIS A 524 9.52 -22.71 -10.39
C HIS A 524 10.33 -21.41 -10.29
N ASP A 525 10.26 -20.71 -9.17
CA ASP A 525 10.75 -19.33 -9.08
C ASP A 525 11.60 -18.99 -7.85
N LEU A 526 11.91 -19.96 -6.99
CA LEU A 526 12.80 -19.71 -5.86
C LEU A 526 14.25 -19.65 -6.34
N ARG A 527 14.93 -18.56 -6.00
CA ARG A 527 16.34 -18.32 -6.31
C ARG A 527 17.08 -17.88 -5.09
N LEU A 528 18.31 -18.31 -4.98
CA LEU A 528 19.27 -17.73 -4.07
C LEU A 528 20.30 -16.92 -4.85
N GLY A 529 20.67 -15.77 -4.29
CA GLY A 529 21.62 -14.90 -4.96
C GLY A 529 22.51 -14.13 -4.00
N GLN A 530 23.60 -13.66 -4.55
CA GLN A 530 24.53 -12.78 -3.86
C GLN A 530 24.95 -11.66 -4.81
N ALA A 531 24.99 -10.42 -4.32
CA ALA A 531 25.52 -9.30 -5.07
C ALA A 531 27.04 -9.44 -5.23
N ILE A 532 27.51 -9.25 -6.46
CA ILE A 532 28.93 -9.39 -6.82
C ILE A 532 29.42 -8.13 -7.54
N ASP A 533 30.73 -7.90 -7.48
CA ASP A 533 31.37 -6.78 -8.18
C ASP A 533 32.33 -7.33 -9.24
N MET A 534 31.89 -7.34 -10.51
CA MET A 534 32.67 -7.77 -11.65
C MET A 534 33.02 -6.58 -12.53
N LYS A 535 34.23 -6.61 -13.12
CA LYS A 535 34.69 -5.57 -14.06
C LYS A 535 34.53 -6.05 -15.50
N PRO A 536 34.17 -5.17 -16.45
CA PRO A 536 34.19 -5.50 -17.85
C PRO A 536 35.58 -5.95 -18.33
N ALA A 537 35.62 -6.85 -19.29
CA ALA A 537 36.84 -7.35 -19.95
C ALA A 537 37.80 -8.19 -19.05
N GLU A 538 37.39 -8.59 -17.85
CA GLU A 538 38.11 -9.57 -17.02
C GLU A 538 37.49 -10.97 -17.19
N ARG A 539 38.30 -12.03 -17.03
CA ARG A 539 37.83 -13.42 -17.02
C ARG A 539 37.59 -13.85 -15.57
N TYR A 540 36.53 -14.59 -15.36
CA TYR A 540 36.14 -15.12 -14.05
C TYR A 540 35.95 -16.62 -14.13
N LEU A 541 36.25 -17.29 -13.03
CA LEU A 541 36.11 -18.72 -12.87
C LEU A 541 35.06 -18.98 -11.80
N LEU A 542 33.93 -19.58 -12.20
CA LEU A 542 32.87 -20.03 -11.30
C LEU A 542 33.02 -21.52 -11.07
N SER A 543 33.07 -21.95 -9.81
CA SER A 543 33.09 -23.36 -9.44
C SER A 543 32.13 -23.65 -8.29
N LEU A 544 31.64 -24.88 -8.21
CA LEU A 544 30.79 -25.35 -7.13
C LEU A 544 30.80 -26.87 -7.07
N ASP A 545 30.48 -27.40 -5.90
CA ASP A 545 30.16 -28.80 -5.70
C ASP A 545 28.64 -28.98 -5.69
N VAL A 546 28.12 -29.96 -6.42
CA VAL A 546 26.71 -30.25 -6.52
C VAL A 546 26.43 -31.74 -6.44
N ARG A 547 25.33 -32.09 -5.77
CA ARG A 547 24.87 -33.49 -5.68
C ARG A 547 23.36 -33.52 -5.86
N THR A 548 22.87 -34.52 -6.58
CA THR A 548 21.44 -34.85 -6.62
C THR A 548 21.25 -36.32 -6.86
N ALA A 549 20.26 -36.92 -6.20
CA ALA A 549 19.75 -38.26 -6.48
C ALA A 549 18.50 -38.23 -7.38
N ASP A 550 18.02 -37.05 -7.73
CA ASP A 550 16.78 -36.84 -8.45
C ASP A 550 17.05 -36.55 -9.95
N PRO A 551 16.54 -37.39 -10.85
CA PRO A 551 16.78 -37.23 -12.30
C PRO A 551 16.08 -35.98 -12.88
N GLU A 552 15.11 -35.42 -12.17
CA GLU A 552 14.37 -34.23 -12.62
C GLU A 552 14.94 -32.92 -12.03
N ALA A 553 15.90 -33.01 -11.09
CA ALA A 553 16.54 -31.81 -10.55
C ALA A 553 17.42 -31.14 -11.62
N ALA A 554 17.31 -29.83 -11.72
CA ALA A 554 18.06 -29.05 -12.72
C ALA A 554 18.61 -27.76 -12.08
N LEU A 555 19.95 -27.73 -11.91
CA LEU A 555 20.62 -26.50 -11.46
C LEU A 555 20.69 -25.49 -12.58
N SER A 556 20.19 -24.29 -12.34
CA SER A 556 20.37 -23.12 -13.20
C SER A 556 21.27 -22.10 -12.50
N LEU A 557 22.30 -21.64 -13.19
CA LEU A 557 23.20 -20.59 -12.75
C LEU A 557 23.09 -19.38 -13.66
N ARG A 558 22.97 -18.18 -13.07
CA ARG A 558 22.86 -16.91 -13.81
C ARG A 558 23.68 -15.83 -13.16
N ILE A 559 24.28 -14.97 -13.94
CA ILE A 559 24.87 -13.72 -13.48
C ILE A 559 24.16 -12.60 -14.23
N CYS A 560 23.36 -11.81 -13.50
CA CYS A 560 22.47 -10.83 -14.09
C CYS A 560 22.65 -9.46 -13.46
N HIS A 561 22.60 -8.41 -14.29
CA HIS A 561 22.23 -7.09 -13.80
C HIS A 561 20.76 -7.14 -13.40
N ARG A 562 20.50 -7.12 -12.11
CA ARG A 562 19.15 -7.26 -11.60
C ARG A 562 18.91 -6.32 -10.43
N ARG A 563 17.71 -5.78 -10.38
CA ARG A 563 17.16 -5.16 -9.20
C ARG A 563 16.34 -6.18 -8.44
N LEU A 564 16.27 -6.02 -7.14
CA LEU A 564 15.63 -6.99 -6.24
C LEU A 564 14.16 -7.30 -6.60
N ILE A 565 13.47 -6.35 -7.24
CA ILE A 565 12.04 -6.37 -7.53
C ILE A 565 11.74 -6.66 -9.01
N GLU A 566 12.75 -6.83 -9.85
CA GLU A 566 12.53 -7.16 -11.26
C GLU A 566 12.20 -8.65 -11.42
N PRO A 567 11.05 -8.98 -12.05
CA PRO A 567 10.76 -10.35 -12.45
C PRO A 567 11.87 -10.88 -13.36
N SER A 568 12.32 -12.08 -13.11
CA SER A 568 13.47 -12.66 -13.79
C SER A 568 13.27 -12.95 -15.28
N GLU A 569 12.04 -13.06 -15.72
CA GLU A 569 11.68 -13.46 -17.07
C GLU A 569 11.97 -12.38 -18.11
N TYR A 570 12.12 -11.13 -17.69
CA TYR A 570 12.27 -9.97 -18.58
C TYR A 570 13.67 -9.38 -18.65
N ASN A 571 14.68 -10.02 -18.07
CA ASN A 571 16.04 -9.47 -18.09
C ASN A 571 16.93 -10.15 -19.14
N PRO A 572 17.14 -9.54 -20.34
CA PRO A 572 17.93 -10.13 -21.41
C PRO A 572 19.46 -10.02 -21.18
N LEU A 573 19.90 -9.37 -20.11
CA LEU A 573 21.31 -9.07 -19.83
C LEU A 573 21.87 -9.97 -18.75
N CYS A 574 21.92 -11.26 -19.05
CA CYS A 574 22.47 -12.27 -18.16
C CYS A 574 23.52 -13.11 -18.87
N TRP A 575 24.58 -13.48 -18.15
CA TRP A 575 25.27 -14.72 -18.41
C TRP A 575 24.40 -15.84 -17.84
N ASP A 576 24.00 -16.78 -18.68
CA ASP A 576 23.05 -17.84 -18.31
C ASP A 576 23.66 -19.19 -18.66
N ARG A 577 23.73 -20.06 -17.67
CA ARG A 577 23.96 -21.49 -17.87
C ARG A 577 22.74 -22.21 -17.33
N GLY A 578 21.76 -22.41 -18.20
CA GLY A 578 20.59 -23.21 -17.88
C GLY A 578 20.97 -24.68 -17.75
N GLU A 579 20.20 -25.43 -17.00
CA GLU A 579 20.25 -26.88 -16.77
C GLU A 579 21.65 -27.53 -16.87
N ILE A 580 22.47 -27.30 -15.85
CA ILE A 580 23.86 -27.73 -15.84
C ILE A 580 24.01 -29.15 -15.33
N VAL A 581 23.13 -29.65 -14.49
CA VAL A 581 23.18 -30.98 -13.91
C VAL A 581 22.01 -31.79 -14.40
N LYS A 582 22.29 -32.77 -15.23
CA LYS A 582 21.35 -33.83 -15.60
C LYS A 582 21.93 -35.17 -15.18
N GLY A 583 21.27 -35.85 -14.30
CA GLY A 583 21.63 -37.19 -13.89
C GLY A 583 21.80 -37.38 -12.40
N ALA A 584 21.01 -38.28 -11.85
CA ALA A 584 21.00 -38.63 -10.45
C ALA A 584 22.09 -39.66 -10.14
N SER A 585 23.30 -39.25 -9.86
CA SER A 585 24.33 -40.17 -9.35
C SER A 585 24.30 -40.29 -7.82
N GLY A 586 23.69 -39.37 -7.14
CA GLY A 586 23.73 -39.27 -5.66
C GLY A 586 25.14 -38.98 -5.10
N GLN A 587 26.10 -38.66 -5.96
CA GLN A 587 27.49 -38.34 -5.56
C GLN A 587 27.80 -36.88 -5.84
N TRP A 588 28.72 -36.31 -5.07
CA TRP A 588 29.24 -34.97 -5.27
C TRP A 588 29.99 -34.87 -6.58
N GLN A 589 29.67 -33.84 -7.36
CA GLN A 589 30.33 -33.50 -8.63
C GLN A 589 30.90 -32.10 -8.54
N HIS A 590 32.17 -31.93 -8.84
CA HIS A 590 32.78 -30.61 -8.96
C HIS A 590 32.56 -30.04 -10.34
N LEU A 591 31.90 -28.89 -10.42
CA LEU A 591 31.62 -28.19 -11.68
C LEU A 591 32.44 -26.91 -11.76
N GLN A 592 32.95 -26.60 -12.95
CA GLN A 592 33.76 -25.41 -13.19
C GLN A 592 33.38 -24.75 -14.52
N PHE A 593 33.21 -23.43 -14.51
CA PHE A 593 32.80 -22.64 -15.66
C PHE A 593 33.63 -21.38 -15.79
N THR A 594 34.04 -21.08 -17.03
CA THR A 594 34.54 -19.74 -17.36
C THR A 594 33.37 -18.81 -17.62
N VAL A 595 33.33 -17.68 -16.96
CA VAL A 595 32.29 -16.66 -17.13
C VAL A 595 32.82 -15.64 -18.13
N ASP A 596 32.15 -15.58 -19.28
CA ASP A 596 32.38 -14.53 -20.28
C ASP A 596 31.57 -13.30 -19.89
N ASN A 597 32.21 -12.17 -19.82
CA ASN A 597 31.58 -10.92 -19.33
C ASN A 597 31.26 -9.92 -20.44
N GLU A 598 31.15 -10.36 -21.69
CA GLU A 598 30.75 -9.51 -22.83
C GLU A 598 29.41 -8.78 -22.59
N PHE A 599 28.50 -9.40 -21.86
CA PHE A 599 27.22 -8.80 -21.49
C PHE A 599 27.36 -7.53 -20.61
N LEU A 600 28.51 -7.35 -19.93
CA LEU A 600 28.79 -6.16 -19.11
C LEU A 600 29.11 -4.91 -19.98
N GLY A 601 29.49 -5.09 -21.23
CA GLY A 601 29.89 -4.01 -22.17
C GLY A 601 28.75 -3.36 -22.94
N SER A 602 27.52 -3.80 -22.81
CA SER A 602 26.41 -3.28 -23.62
C SER A 602 25.92 -1.91 -23.14
N LEU A 603 25.36 -1.09 -24.05
CA LEU A 603 24.84 0.25 -23.77
C LEU A 603 23.75 0.29 -22.69
N ARG A 604 23.02 -0.81 -22.49
CA ARG A 604 22.04 -0.99 -21.40
C ARG A 604 22.67 -1.06 -20.01
N ASN A 605 23.98 -1.35 -19.91
CA ASN A 605 24.72 -1.38 -18.64
C ASN A 605 25.04 0.01 -18.08
N GLN A 606 24.76 1.06 -18.81
CA GLN A 606 24.85 2.44 -18.27
C GLN A 606 23.80 2.70 -17.18
N ILE A 607 22.73 1.92 -17.13
CA ILE A 607 21.79 1.90 -16.02
C ILE A 607 22.34 0.91 -14.99
N LYS A 608 23.24 1.33 -14.11
CA LYS A 608 23.94 0.52 -13.11
C LYS A 608 22.99 -0.19 -12.14
N ALA A 609 22.35 -1.27 -12.59
CA ALA A 609 21.72 -2.21 -11.68
C ALA A 609 22.81 -3.04 -10.98
N PRO A 610 22.61 -3.44 -9.72
CA PRO A 610 23.53 -4.36 -9.05
C PRO A 610 23.67 -5.66 -9.85
N LEU A 611 24.85 -6.23 -9.87
CA LEU A 611 25.12 -7.52 -10.47
C LEU A 611 24.95 -8.62 -9.43
N PHE A 612 24.17 -9.63 -9.74
CA PHE A 612 23.91 -10.78 -8.87
C PHE A 612 24.33 -12.08 -9.53
N LEU A 613 25.03 -12.91 -8.78
CA LEU A 613 25.08 -14.34 -9.04
C LEU A 613 23.83 -14.98 -8.47
N LEU A 614 23.10 -15.73 -9.27
CA LEU A 614 21.84 -16.37 -8.94
C LEU A 614 21.91 -17.86 -9.24
N PHE A 615 21.35 -18.67 -8.35
CA PHE A 615 21.13 -20.07 -8.65
C PHE A 615 19.75 -20.53 -8.22
N SER A 616 19.23 -21.54 -8.91
CA SER A 616 17.92 -22.12 -8.65
C SER A 616 17.90 -23.59 -9.04
N ASN A 617 17.06 -24.36 -8.34
CA ASN A 617 16.68 -25.68 -8.77
C ASN A 617 15.44 -25.56 -9.66
N ARG A 618 15.64 -25.55 -10.98
CA ARG A 618 14.60 -25.30 -11.96
C ARG A 618 13.96 -26.62 -12.38
N ARG A 619 12.63 -26.69 -12.26
CA ARG A 619 11.81 -27.76 -12.79
C ARG A 619 10.83 -27.21 -13.82
N GLU A 620 10.48 -27.96 -14.86
CA GLU A 620 9.38 -27.61 -15.74
C GLU A 620 8.06 -27.54 -14.93
N TYR A 621 7.35 -26.45 -15.10
CA TYR A 621 6.09 -26.18 -14.42
C TYR A 621 5.02 -27.17 -14.88
N ARG A 622 4.60 -28.06 -14.00
CA ARG A 622 3.36 -28.84 -14.16
C ARG A 622 2.40 -28.41 -13.04
N PHE A 623 1.27 -27.86 -13.44
CA PHE A 623 0.19 -27.51 -12.52
C PHE A 623 -0.12 -28.68 -11.60
N ASN A 624 -0.20 -28.45 -10.28
CA ASN A 624 -0.65 -29.36 -9.23
C ASN A 624 0.31 -30.47 -8.74
N LEU A 625 1.60 -30.43 -9.05
CA LEU A 625 2.54 -31.37 -8.43
C LEU A 625 3.47 -30.64 -7.46
N ILE A 626 3.51 -31.12 -6.22
CA ILE A 626 4.52 -30.69 -5.23
C ILE A 626 5.89 -31.12 -5.75
N PRO A 627 6.80 -30.20 -6.04
CA PRO A 627 8.14 -30.58 -6.48
C PRO A 627 8.87 -31.22 -5.30
N GLN A 628 9.35 -32.43 -5.50
CA GLN A 628 10.18 -33.17 -4.55
C GLN A 628 11.61 -33.34 -5.07
N THR A 629 12.05 -32.41 -5.92
CA THR A 629 13.41 -32.45 -6.45
C THR A 629 14.35 -31.72 -5.51
N PHE A 630 15.48 -32.34 -5.18
CA PHE A 630 16.47 -31.77 -4.26
C PHE A 630 17.84 -31.67 -4.93
N LEU A 631 18.50 -30.54 -4.69
CA LEU A 631 19.90 -30.31 -5.04
C LEU A 631 20.66 -29.94 -3.78
N ASP A 632 21.76 -30.65 -3.53
CA ASP A 632 22.75 -30.27 -2.56
C ASP A 632 23.84 -29.42 -3.24
N ILE A 633 24.21 -28.31 -2.64
CA ILE A 633 25.17 -27.34 -3.21
C ILE A 633 26.15 -26.96 -2.10
N ASP A 634 27.43 -26.94 -2.45
CA ASP A 634 28.52 -26.54 -1.58
C ASP A 634 29.66 -25.91 -2.35
N ASN A 635 30.61 -25.29 -1.64
CA ASN A 635 31.87 -24.75 -2.16
C ASN A 635 31.69 -23.84 -3.40
N LEU A 636 30.64 -23.02 -3.39
CA LEU A 636 30.38 -22.07 -4.47
C LEU A 636 31.42 -20.94 -4.44
N SER A 637 32.20 -20.79 -5.50
CA SER A 637 33.31 -19.87 -5.60
C SER A 637 33.29 -19.14 -6.93
N LEU A 638 33.53 -17.84 -6.93
CA LEU A 638 33.70 -17.01 -8.13
C LEU A 638 34.98 -16.20 -7.99
N LYS A 639 36.00 -16.59 -8.75
CA LYS A 639 37.33 -15.95 -8.69
C LYS A 639 37.61 -15.12 -9.94
N ASP A 640 38.28 -13.98 -9.72
CA ASP A 640 38.84 -13.19 -10.82
C ASP A 640 40.17 -13.78 -11.33
N ALA A 641 40.74 -13.18 -12.39
CA ALA A 641 42.01 -13.62 -12.98
C ALA A 641 43.21 -13.59 -12.01
N SER A 642 43.10 -12.82 -10.94
CA SER A 642 44.16 -12.78 -9.87
C SER A 642 43.92 -13.84 -8.81
N GLY A 643 42.87 -14.64 -8.89
CA GLY A 643 42.51 -15.63 -7.86
C GLY A 643 41.73 -15.07 -6.68
N ARG A 644 41.35 -13.78 -6.69
CA ARG A 644 40.57 -13.17 -5.62
C ARG A 644 39.14 -13.68 -5.64
N GLU A 645 38.65 -14.16 -4.49
CA GLU A 645 37.26 -14.56 -4.30
C GLU A 645 36.31 -13.35 -4.29
N LEU A 646 35.24 -13.44 -5.04
CA LEU A 646 34.17 -12.41 -5.11
C LEU A 646 32.96 -12.77 -4.29
N LEU A 647 32.76 -14.05 -3.98
CA LEU A 647 31.68 -14.52 -3.13
C LEU A 647 32.10 -14.55 -1.68
N SER A 648 31.14 -14.43 -0.80
CA SER A 648 31.31 -14.61 0.64
C SER A 648 30.43 -15.75 1.09
N ASN A 649 30.95 -16.63 1.97
CA ASN A 649 30.20 -17.75 2.52
C ASN A 649 29.65 -18.70 1.42
N GLY A 650 30.46 -19.04 0.46
CA GLY A 650 30.10 -20.00 -0.58
C GLY A 650 30.19 -21.46 -0.12
N ASP A 651 30.85 -21.68 1.02
CA ASP A 651 30.92 -22.92 1.78
C ASP A 651 29.76 -23.13 2.76
N PHE A 652 28.85 -22.17 2.83
CA PHE A 652 27.69 -22.16 3.71
C PHE A 652 27.96 -22.41 5.21
N GLU A 653 29.23 -22.33 5.67
CA GLU A 653 29.61 -22.55 7.07
C GLU A 653 28.90 -21.59 8.05
N ARG A 654 28.52 -20.42 7.56
CA ARG A 654 27.73 -19.44 8.31
C ARG A 654 26.26 -19.47 7.94
N GLY A 655 25.75 -20.63 7.52
CA GLY A 655 24.38 -20.76 7.03
C GLY A 655 24.16 -19.85 5.82
N ILE A 656 23.11 -19.04 5.85
CA ILE A 656 22.76 -18.14 4.73
C ILE A 656 23.42 -16.76 4.82
N ASP A 657 24.27 -16.49 5.75
CA ASP A 657 24.94 -15.19 5.79
C ASP A 657 25.45 -14.81 4.40
N ARG A 658 25.10 -13.61 3.92
CA ARG A 658 25.37 -13.06 2.59
C ARG A 658 24.49 -13.55 1.45
N TRP A 659 23.77 -14.64 1.58
CA TRP A 659 22.87 -15.15 0.57
C TRP A 659 21.45 -14.58 0.72
N PHE A 660 20.82 -14.34 -0.39
CA PHE A 660 19.52 -13.73 -0.47
C PHE A 660 18.58 -14.62 -1.29
N GLY A 661 17.49 -15.06 -0.66
CA GLY A 661 16.46 -15.81 -1.33
C GLY A 661 15.36 -14.87 -1.82
N PHE A 662 14.87 -15.08 -3.00
CA PHE A 662 13.73 -14.36 -3.52
C PHE A 662 12.87 -15.27 -4.40
N TYR A 663 11.59 -14.89 -4.43
CA TYR A 663 10.54 -15.60 -5.10
C TYR A 663 9.65 -14.61 -5.83
N ASP A 664 9.51 -14.77 -7.14
CA ASP A 664 8.90 -13.72 -7.95
C ASP A 664 7.37 -13.63 -7.79
N PHE A 665 6.67 -14.70 -7.37
CA PHE A 665 5.20 -14.74 -7.38
C PHE A 665 4.53 -15.07 -6.04
N ASN A 666 5.26 -15.40 -4.99
CA ASN A 666 4.70 -15.73 -3.69
C ASN A 666 5.18 -14.78 -2.60
N HIS A 667 4.27 -13.97 -2.05
CA HIS A 667 4.54 -12.97 -1.02
C HIS A 667 4.27 -13.46 0.41
N GLN A 668 3.76 -14.67 0.61
CA GLN A 668 3.48 -15.23 1.95
C GLN A 668 4.72 -15.35 2.83
N HIS A 669 5.90 -15.43 2.22
CA HIS A 669 7.17 -15.56 2.92
C HIS A 669 7.73 -14.24 3.47
N TRP A 670 7.19 -13.11 3.01
CA TRP A 670 7.74 -11.80 3.34
C TRP A 670 7.07 -11.16 4.53
N HIS A 671 5.81 -11.49 4.79
CA HIS A 671 5.02 -10.91 5.88
C HIS A 671 3.87 -11.83 6.27
N ILE A 672 3.35 -11.65 7.49
CA ILE A 672 2.10 -12.28 7.90
C ILE A 672 0.95 -11.45 7.34
N GLU A 673 0.09 -12.07 6.54
CA GLU A 673 -1.04 -11.42 5.86
C GLU A 673 -2.19 -11.01 6.81
N SER A 674 -1.86 -10.56 8.01
CA SER A 674 -2.81 -10.03 8.99
C SER A 674 -2.10 -9.11 9.97
N LEU A 675 -2.67 -7.93 10.22
CA LEU A 675 -2.06 -6.87 11.03
C LEU A 675 -1.76 -7.30 12.47
N LEU A 676 -2.75 -7.86 13.17
CA LEU A 676 -2.58 -8.20 14.59
C LEU A 676 -1.66 -9.41 14.81
N PRO A 677 -1.76 -10.51 14.06
CA PRO A 677 -0.77 -11.58 14.11
C PRO A 677 0.65 -11.12 13.76
N HIS A 678 0.81 -10.21 12.78
CA HIS A 678 2.10 -9.64 12.43
C HIS A 678 2.70 -8.86 13.60
N LEU A 679 1.93 -7.96 14.22
CA LEU A 679 2.35 -7.21 15.41
C LEU A 679 2.62 -8.13 16.61
N TYR A 680 1.84 -9.21 16.77
CA TYR A 680 2.06 -10.19 17.82
C TYR A 680 3.37 -10.95 17.63
N PHE A 681 3.69 -11.35 16.42
CA PHE A 681 4.96 -11.97 16.09
C PHE A 681 6.15 -11.04 16.40
N GLU A 682 6.04 -9.77 16.01
CA GLU A 682 7.14 -8.81 16.15
C GLU A 682 7.31 -8.24 17.56
N LEU A 683 6.22 -7.89 18.23
CA LEU A 683 6.19 -7.13 19.50
C LEU A 683 5.54 -7.89 20.66
N GLY A 684 5.05 -9.11 20.42
CA GLY A 684 4.40 -9.94 21.44
C GLY A 684 3.06 -9.42 21.92
N GLY A 685 2.53 -10.09 22.95
CA GLY A 685 1.21 -9.76 23.51
C GLY A 685 1.14 -8.38 24.14
N ILE A 686 2.23 -7.92 24.78
CA ILE A 686 2.33 -6.58 25.35
C ILE A 686 2.28 -5.53 24.23
N GLY A 687 2.98 -5.76 23.11
CA GLY A 687 2.98 -4.86 21.97
C GLY A 687 1.60 -4.71 21.33
N VAL A 688 0.90 -5.80 21.10
CA VAL A 688 -0.48 -5.79 20.57
C VAL A 688 -1.42 -5.08 21.53
N GLY A 689 -1.31 -5.35 22.84
CA GLY A 689 -2.15 -4.69 23.85
C GLY A 689 -1.94 -3.17 23.89
N LEU A 690 -0.69 -2.71 23.89
CA LEU A 690 -0.35 -1.29 23.88
C LEU A 690 -0.77 -0.62 22.57
N PHE A 691 -0.54 -1.26 21.42
CA PHE A 691 -1.00 -0.76 20.12
C PHE A 691 -2.53 -0.62 20.09
N GLY A 692 -3.26 -1.65 20.49
CA GLY A 692 -4.73 -1.62 20.57
C GLY A 692 -5.23 -0.52 21.47
N LEU A 693 -4.60 -0.33 22.64
CA LEU A 693 -4.94 0.77 23.57
C LEU A 693 -4.65 2.15 22.98
N LEU A 694 -3.52 2.33 22.28
CA LEU A 694 -3.20 3.58 21.58
C LEU A 694 -4.22 3.90 20.50
N VAL A 695 -4.60 2.89 19.67
CA VAL A 695 -5.61 3.06 18.62
C VAL A 695 -6.97 3.43 19.24
N MET A 696 -7.39 2.71 20.28
CA MET A 696 -8.65 3.00 20.98
C MET A 696 -8.68 4.42 21.55
N VAL A 697 -7.61 4.82 22.25
CA VAL A 697 -7.50 6.19 22.82
C VAL A 697 -7.48 7.23 21.70
N SER A 698 -6.79 6.97 20.59
CA SER A 698 -6.75 7.86 19.42
C SER A 698 -8.15 8.06 18.81
N ILE A 699 -8.89 6.98 18.57
CA ILE A 699 -10.24 7.01 18.01
C ILE A 699 -11.19 7.78 18.96
N ILE A 700 -11.16 7.49 20.27
CA ILE A 700 -11.99 8.18 21.26
C ILE A 700 -11.66 9.67 21.29
N ARG A 701 -10.38 10.04 21.27
CA ARG A 701 -9.97 11.46 21.27
C ARG A 701 -10.37 12.15 19.97
N ALA A 702 -10.15 11.50 18.82
CA ALA A 702 -10.57 12.00 17.52
C ALA A 702 -12.08 12.24 17.47
N SER A 703 -12.90 11.29 17.93
CA SER A 703 -14.35 11.43 17.99
C SER A 703 -14.79 12.62 18.86
N ARG A 704 -14.16 12.82 20.04
CA ARG A 704 -14.43 13.98 20.90
C ARG A 704 -14.04 15.30 20.24
N LEU A 705 -12.91 15.35 19.54
CA LEU A 705 -12.44 16.53 18.80
C LEU A 705 -13.41 16.89 17.66
N VAL A 706 -13.88 15.89 16.93
CA VAL A 706 -14.89 16.10 15.88
C VAL A 706 -16.22 16.59 16.49
N GLY A 707 -16.65 16.02 17.61
CA GLY A 707 -17.82 16.49 18.35
C GLY A 707 -17.69 17.94 18.84
N ALA A 708 -16.47 18.41 19.11
CA ALA A 708 -16.15 19.80 19.44
C ALA A 708 -16.02 20.74 18.21
N GLY A 709 -16.30 20.25 17.00
CA GLY A 709 -16.25 21.03 15.75
C GLY A 709 -14.92 20.95 14.98
N GLU A 710 -13.93 20.20 15.47
CA GLU A 710 -12.63 20.01 14.84
C GLU A 710 -12.69 18.88 13.79
N LEU A 711 -13.40 19.11 12.68
CA LEU A 711 -13.72 18.10 11.65
C LEU A 711 -12.49 17.42 11.03
N PHE A 712 -11.30 18.06 11.08
CA PHE A 712 -10.05 17.46 10.58
C PHE A 712 -9.79 16.08 11.21
N HIS A 713 -10.14 15.90 12.48
CA HIS A 713 -9.91 14.65 13.21
C HIS A 713 -10.87 13.50 12.82
N ALA A 714 -11.86 13.76 11.96
CA ALA A 714 -12.65 12.69 11.36
C ALA A 714 -11.79 11.81 10.45
N ALA A 715 -10.80 12.38 9.74
CA ALA A 715 -9.91 11.58 8.89
C ALA A 715 -9.10 10.55 9.70
N PRO A 716 -8.33 10.88 10.75
CA PRO A 716 -7.69 9.89 11.60
C PRO A 716 -8.63 8.82 12.15
N MET A 717 -9.81 9.21 12.64
CA MET A 717 -10.80 8.28 13.17
C MET A 717 -11.24 7.25 12.12
N LEU A 718 -11.66 7.73 10.95
CA LEU A 718 -12.12 6.88 9.86
C LEU A 718 -10.98 6.00 9.33
N SER A 719 -9.81 6.58 9.06
CA SER A 719 -8.66 5.84 8.55
C SER A 719 -8.25 4.69 9.47
N LEU A 720 -8.17 4.92 10.78
CA LEU A 720 -7.83 3.86 11.73
C LEU A 720 -8.87 2.73 11.76
N CYS A 721 -10.17 3.06 11.70
CA CYS A 721 -11.22 2.05 11.59
C CYS A 721 -11.10 1.24 10.28
N GLY A 722 -10.85 1.91 9.16
CA GLY A 722 -10.66 1.25 7.86
C GLY A 722 -9.42 0.36 7.83
N VAL A 723 -8.30 0.85 8.36
CA VAL A 723 -7.04 0.09 8.45
C VAL A 723 -7.21 -1.13 9.35
N LEU A 724 -7.88 -1.02 10.50
CA LEU A 724 -8.12 -2.17 11.37
C LEU A 724 -8.99 -3.24 10.70
N SER A 725 -10.04 -2.85 9.99
CA SER A 725 -10.92 -3.82 9.31
C SER A 725 -10.24 -4.50 8.13
N ALA A 726 -9.51 -3.75 7.30
CA ALA A 726 -8.72 -4.33 6.21
C ALA A 726 -7.52 -5.13 6.74
N GLY A 727 -6.97 -4.73 7.89
CA GLY A 727 -5.86 -5.38 8.57
C GLY A 727 -6.14 -6.81 9.05
N ILE A 728 -7.41 -7.23 9.06
CA ILE A 728 -7.77 -8.64 9.27
C ILE A 728 -7.15 -9.52 8.17
N PHE A 729 -7.05 -8.99 6.95
CA PHE A 729 -6.62 -9.71 5.76
C PHE A 729 -5.31 -9.20 5.14
N ASN A 730 -4.73 -8.11 5.65
CA ASN A 730 -3.56 -7.48 5.06
C ASN A 730 -2.54 -7.05 6.14
N GLY A 731 -1.25 -7.34 5.92
CA GLY A 731 -0.13 -6.85 6.73
C GLY A 731 0.38 -5.48 6.25
N MET A 732 -0.40 -4.41 6.44
CA MET A 732 -0.10 -3.07 5.88
C MET A 732 1.07 -2.33 6.55
N VAL A 733 1.51 -2.79 7.72
CA VAL A 733 2.59 -2.10 8.49
C VAL A 733 3.99 -2.52 8.07
N ASP A 734 4.12 -3.43 7.13
CA ASP A 734 5.43 -3.84 6.61
C ASP A 734 5.99 -2.90 5.52
N ALA A 735 5.14 -2.02 4.98
CA ALA A 735 5.55 -0.97 4.03
C ALA A 735 5.86 0.34 4.78
N PRO A 736 7.15 0.77 4.92
CA PRO A 736 7.53 1.87 5.81
C PRO A 736 6.83 3.21 5.52
N ARG A 737 6.58 3.53 4.25
CA ARG A 737 5.89 4.77 3.84
C ARG A 737 4.42 4.77 4.26
N VAL A 738 3.74 3.64 4.12
CA VAL A 738 2.34 3.47 4.55
C VAL A 738 2.25 3.40 6.07
N GLN A 739 3.17 2.67 6.71
CA GLN A 739 3.34 2.61 8.15
C GLN A 739 3.47 4.03 8.74
N LEU A 740 4.32 4.89 8.14
CA LEU A 740 4.46 6.28 8.54
C LEU A 740 3.10 7.01 8.52
N LEU A 741 2.32 6.87 7.45
CA LEU A 741 1.04 7.56 7.33
C LEU A 741 0.03 7.05 8.36
N ILE A 742 -0.05 5.74 8.57
CA ILE A 742 -0.93 5.12 9.58
C ILE A 742 -0.56 5.63 10.99
N TYR A 743 0.72 5.57 11.36
CA TYR A 743 1.16 6.04 12.68
C TYR A 743 1.06 7.55 12.84
N LEU A 744 1.28 8.31 11.76
CA LEU A 744 1.07 9.76 11.81
C LEU A 744 -0.39 10.09 12.15
N LEU A 745 -1.34 9.42 11.46
CA LEU A 745 -2.77 9.59 11.76
C LEU A 745 -3.16 9.13 13.18
N LEU A 746 -2.53 8.05 13.67
CA LEU A 746 -2.66 7.61 15.06
C LEU A 746 -2.21 8.68 16.05
N LEU A 747 -1.07 9.33 15.78
CA LEU A 747 -0.45 10.30 16.69
C LEU A 747 -1.16 11.67 16.71
N LEU A 748 -1.77 12.10 15.59
CA LEU A 748 -2.39 13.43 15.49
C LEU A 748 -3.43 13.72 16.58
N PRO A 749 -4.41 12.84 16.90
CA PRO A 749 -5.34 13.08 18.01
C PRO A 749 -4.67 12.93 19.37
N LEU A 750 -3.68 12.04 19.51
CA LEU A 750 -2.98 11.79 20.78
C LEU A 750 -2.16 12.99 21.23
N LEU A 751 -1.53 13.70 20.30
CA LEU A 751 -0.67 14.84 20.59
C LEU A 751 -1.42 16.17 20.78
N GLN A 752 -2.75 16.20 20.69
CA GLN A 752 -3.55 17.38 21.03
C GLN A 752 -3.50 17.70 22.53
N PRO A 753 -3.69 18.96 22.95
CA PRO A 753 -3.69 19.35 24.38
C PRO A 753 -4.78 18.63 25.18
N GLY A 754 -4.53 18.50 26.50
CA GLY A 754 -5.40 17.75 27.39
C GLY A 754 -6.69 18.49 27.79
N ARG A 755 -6.69 19.82 27.76
CA ARG A 755 -7.86 20.64 28.00
C ARG A 755 -8.25 21.38 26.76
N PHE A 756 -9.49 21.21 26.31
CA PHE A 756 -10.11 22.17 25.41
C PHE A 756 -10.28 23.46 26.19
N MET A 757 -9.40 24.43 26.05
CA MET A 757 -9.75 25.80 26.30
C MET A 757 -10.82 26.15 25.27
N VAL A 758 -12.08 26.08 25.64
CA VAL A 758 -13.13 26.82 24.95
C VAL A 758 -12.59 28.24 24.87
N PRO A 759 -12.39 28.83 23.69
CA PRO A 759 -12.04 30.23 23.62
C PRO A 759 -13.10 30.95 24.41
N ALA A 760 -12.67 31.68 25.45
CA ALA A 760 -13.55 32.55 26.21
C ALA A 760 -14.33 33.37 25.17
N ARG A 761 -15.66 33.27 25.15
CA ARG A 761 -16.48 34.19 24.38
C ARG A 761 -15.96 35.59 24.71
N PRO A 762 -15.68 36.44 23.73
CA PRO A 762 -15.36 37.82 24.02
C PRO A 762 -16.53 38.38 24.85
N GLU A 763 -16.29 38.59 26.15
CA GLU A 763 -17.16 39.38 27.00
C GLU A 763 -17.18 40.79 26.41
N GLY A 764 -18.29 41.17 25.80
CA GLY A 764 -18.47 42.52 25.32
C GLY A 764 -19.13 42.69 23.97
N GLN A 765 -20.26 42.00 23.71
CA GLN A 765 -21.29 42.57 22.84
C GLN A 765 -22.55 42.73 23.68
N ALA A 766 -22.63 43.90 24.29
CA ALA A 766 -23.89 44.43 24.81
C ALA A 766 -24.92 44.43 23.69
N GLN A 767 -26.07 43.83 23.93
CA GLN A 767 -27.22 43.97 23.06
C GLN A 767 -27.59 45.47 22.97
N PRO A 768 -27.76 46.04 21.80
CA PRO A 768 -28.42 47.32 21.72
C PRO A 768 -29.91 47.14 22.08
N SER A 769 -30.33 47.95 23.03
CA SER A 769 -31.69 48.12 23.48
C SER A 769 -32.63 48.55 22.37
#